data_ab23378961c284a6a34dbd9a8c987656
#
_entry.id   ab23378961c284a6a34dbd9a8c987656
#
_cell.length_a   1.000
_cell.length_b   1.000
_cell.length_c   1.000
_cell.angle_alpha   90.00
_cell.angle_beta   90.00
_cell.angle_gamma   90.00
#
_symmetry.space_group_name_H-M   'P 1'
#
loop_
_entity.id
_entity.type
_entity.pdbx_description
1 polymer ?
#
loop_
_entity_poly.entity_id
_entity_poly.type
_entity_poly.pdbx_seq_one_letter_code
_entity_poly.pdbx_strand_id
1 'polypeptide(L)'
;MADPDAALSGLVVVERGTRLATAAAGNLLASLGARVLRLETPDQARHFDAAPLAERMLRGAGKQRIALTGDPAETWRRCRAMADVLLLDPPAADAPDGAIVRALLADAAGEKVVCVISPSGLSGGDTWRDAPEPLLQALGGCMSVTGHEAGPPEFVRIPVVELSAAVVAASAVLAALLVRRRDGIGQLIDLSLIEVAADQLRVHLPLLELAGPHDFRQGCRHPLCTPWNVYRATDGWVLICSTSDAQWHALLDLIGRPELKQEPRFARNFQRRALADEIDVLLQEWVGTRSMHDVVVSVGATGVPAGEARSIPLVLRDAVLRQRGTVHDLAPGQPAFGGVLGPKQISITPPPLEGGGWGEGSGCTGHRPTPRPIPLPQGEGKNFPAPSPRRVPTAPLASIRVIEITRYTAGPLAGMLLASLGAEVIKIESPGGEETRRWRPQHGGASGYFINHNAGKRSVVLDLRLANDQRHLATLIASSDVLLQNLRPGVMEQIGLGAVAATERYPRLIHATISGFGLGGPELPALDTVIQGLGGLTSLIGTGESPCRMGMSIADQSSGQFTALAVLAALTQRERSGRGQIVDIAMCDAIAWLTQLAWPDGQSAIGPCARWPAQDGWVAAAATEDAVRAVIAPQDATARTRNELVDHLVRHGIQAAPVLEPAEVFAQPVISDRRSVHDVVAGDDTARVLAMPFGLTGTPALRPRRMHALGEDNAALLATDQPTRATA
;
A
#
# COMPACT_ATOMS: atom_id res chain seq x y z
N MET A 1 -4.11 25.43 -14.52
CA MET A 1 -3.46 24.82 -15.71
C MET A 1 -2.66 23.63 -15.20
N ALA A 2 -2.66 22.50 -15.91
CA ALA A 2 -1.81 21.38 -15.52
C ALA A 2 -0.34 21.82 -15.64
N ASP A 3 0.47 21.41 -14.69
CA ASP A 3 1.93 21.64 -14.70
C ASP A 3 2.50 20.94 -15.97
N PRO A 4 3.11 21.66 -16.91
CA PRO A 4 3.65 21.06 -18.13
C PRO A 4 4.77 20.05 -17.83
N ASP A 5 5.40 20.15 -16.68
CA ASP A 5 6.48 19.26 -16.24
C ASP A 5 6.00 18.06 -15.44
N ALA A 6 4.70 17.96 -15.18
CA ALA A 6 4.14 16.80 -14.47
C ALA A 6 4.31 15.49 -15.27
N ALA A 7 4.48 14.36 -14.59
CA ALA A 7 4.82 13.05 -15.18
C ALA A 7 3.87 12.61 -16.30
N LEU A 8 2.57 12.88 -16.17
CA LEU A 8 1.52 12.50 -17.13
C LEU A 8 0.94 13.69 -17.90
N SER A 9 1.63 14.84 -17.93
CA SER A 9 1.19 15.98 -18.72
C SER A 9 0.98 15.59 -20.19
N GLY A 10 -0.17 16.00 -20.76
CA GLY A 10 -0.56 15.70 -22.15
C GLY A 10 -1.27 14.36 -22.34
N LEU A 11 -1.38 13.50 -21.31
CA LEU A 11 -2.14 12.24 -21.39
C LEU A 11 -3.62 12.45 -21.01
N VAL A 12 -4.51 11.76 -21.73
CA VAL A 12 -5.95 11.75 -21.50
C VAL A 12 -6.39 10.41 -20.94
N VAL A 13 -6.97 10.43 -19.75
CA VAL A 13 -7.59 9.26 -19.10
C VAL A 13 -9.11 9.43 -19.18
N VAL A 14 -9.81 8.44 -19.68
CA VAL A 14 -11.27 8.38 -19.62
C VAL A 14 -11.64 7.37 -18.52
N GLU A 15 -12.32 7.87 -17.51
CA GLU A 15 -12.76 7.11 -16.35
C GLU A 15 -14.27 6.86 -16.45
N ARG A 16 -14.68 5.62 -16.26
CA ARG A 16 -16.09 5.24 -16.16
C ARG A 16 -16.26 4.11 -15.16
N GLY A 17 -17.08 4.34 -14.18
CA GLY A 17 -17.40 3.36 -13.16
C GLY A 17 -18.05 3.94 -11.93
N THR A 18 -18.48 3.05 -11.04
CA THR A 18 -19.12 3.37 -9.76
C THR A 18 -18.20 3.12 -8.58
N ARG A 19 -17.21 2.23 -8.74
CA ARG A 19 -16.32 1.83 -7.67
C ARG A 19 -15.40 2.97 -7.23
N LEU A 20 -15.13 2.97 -5.93
CA LEU A 20 -14.21 3.91 -5.34
C LEU A 20 -12.78 3.70 -5.87
N ALA A 21 -12.36 2.44 -6.07
CA ALA A 21 -11.05 2.10 -6.60
C ALA A 21 -10.79 2.75 -7.96
N THR A 22 -11.77 2.68 -8.88
CA THR A 22 -11.68 3.30 -10.21
C THR A 22 -11.54 4.82 -10.07
N ALA A 23 -12.39 5.43 -9.23
CA ALA A 23 -12.36 6.86 -9.02
C ALA A 23 -11.07 7.34 -8.34
N ALA A 24 -10.59 6.64 -7.33
CA ALA A 24 -9.36 6.97 -6.62
C ALA A 24 -8.12 6.78 -7.52
N ALA A 25 -8.08 5.74 -8.37
CA ALA A 25 -7.02 5.57 -9.36
C ALA A 25 -6.97 6.74 -10.36
N GLY A 26 -8.14 7.16 -10.87
CA GLY A 26 -8.24 8.35 -11.71
C GLY A 26 -7.77 9.64 -11.00
N ASN A 27 -8.04 9.78 -9.70
CA ASN A 27 -7.53 10.90 -8.91
C ASN A 27 -5.99 10.87 -8.77
N LEU A 28 -5.40 9.71 -8.52
CA LEU A 28 -3.95 9.54 -8.51
C LEU A 28 -3.31 9.91 -9.85
N LEU A 29 -3.89 9.46 -10.97
CA LEU A 29 -3.41 9.81 -12.30
C LEU A 29 -3.56 11.30 -12.59
N ALA A 30 -4.66 11.94 -12.13
CA ALA A 30 -4.86 13.38 -12.23
C ALA A 30 -3.81 14.16 -11.41
N SER A 31 -3.47 13.69 -10.20
CA SER A 31 -2.43 14.32 -9.36
C SER A 31 -1.04 14.24 -9.98
N LEU A 32 -0.81 13.27 -10.86
CA LEU A 32 0.43 13.13 -11.66
C LEU A 32 0.39 13.93 -12.99
N GLY A 33 -0.67 14.72 -13.22
CA GLY A 33 -0.79 15.64 -14.35
C GLY A 33 -1.61 15.13 -15.53
N ALA A 34 -2.21 13.94 -15.47
CA ALA A 34 -3.12 13.47 -16.51
C ALA A 34 -4.41 14.31 -16.56
N ARG A 35 -4.94 14.52 -17.75
CA ARG A 35 -6.28 15.06 -17.95
C ARG A 35 -7.29 13.92 -17.80
N VAL A 36 -8.02 13.87 -16.68
CA VAL A 36 -9.00 12.82 -16.43
C VAL A 36 -10.41 13.30 -16.76
N LEU A 37 -11.09 12.58 -17.68
CA LEU A 37 -12.47 12.79 -18.09
C LEU A 37 -13.33 11.72 -17.40
N ARG A 38 -14.10 12.10 -16.39
CA ARG A 38 -15.01 11.21 -15.68
C ARG A 38 -16.39 11.24 -16.31
N LEU A 39 -16.81 10.10 -16.87
CA LEU A 39 -18.12 9.93 -17.50
C LEU A 39 -19.13 9.50 -16.41
N GLU A 40 -20.23 10.23 -16.29
CA GLU A 40 -21.26 10.01 -15.27
C GLU A 40 -22.67 9.98 -15.90
N THR A 41 -23.48 9.02 -15.46
CA THR A 41 -24.92 9.10 -15.71
C THR A 41 -25.55 10.19 -14.84
N PRO A 42 -26.76 10.70 -15.15
CA PRO A 42 -27.44 11.68 -14.32
C PRO A 42 -27.63 11.22 -12.86
N ASP A 43 -27.83 9.91 -12.64
CA ASP A 43 -27.96 9.34 -11.29
C ASP A 43 -26.63 9.34 -10.52
N GLN A 44 -25.55 8.94 -11.18
CA GLN A 44 -24.21 9.01 -10.62
C GLN A 44 -23.81 10.43 -10.27
N ALA A 45 -24.16 11.41 -11.12
CA ALA A 45 -23.89 12.82 -10.84
C ALA A 45 -24.65 13.31 -9.59
N ARG A 46 -25.94 12.96 -9.45
CA ARG A 46 -26.73 13.29 -8.23
C ARG A 46 -26.14 12.66 -6.97
N HIS A 47 -25.79 11.39 -7.02
CA HIS A 47 -25.12 10.69 -5.90
C HIS A 47 -23.80 11.36 -5.51
N PHE A 48 -22.97 11.69 -6.50
CA PHE A 48 -21.72 12.39 -6.27
C PHE A 48 -21.94 13.75 -5.58
N ASP A 49 -22.89 14.55 -6.06
CA ASP A 49 -23.15 15.89 -5.53
C ASP A 49 -23.69 15.86 -4.09
N ALA A 50 -24.37 14.76 -3.72
CA ALA A 50 -24.87 14.50 -2.36
C ALA A 50 -23.83 13.84 -1.43
N ALA A 51 -22.72 13.32 -1.95
CA ALA A 51 -21.72 12.64 -1.15
C ALA A 51 -20.96 13.60 -0.20
N PRO A 52 -20.40 13.10 0.92
CA PRO A 52 -19.55 13.84 1.82
C PRO A 52 -18.36 14.51 1.09
N LEU A 53 -17.87 15.63 1.61
CA LEU A 53 -16.78 16.40 0.97
C LEU A 53 -15.55 15.56 0.69
N ALA A 54 -15.09 14.74 1.65
CA ALA A 54 -13.91 13.87 1.48
C ALA A 54 -14.08 12.88 0.32
N GLU A 55 -15.26 12.28 0.18
CA GLU A 55 -15.58 11.40 -0.94
C GLU A 55 -15.62 12.15 -2.26
N ARG A 56 -16.25 13.35 -2.31
CA ARG A 56 -16.25 14.19 -3.51
C ARG A 56 -14.85 14.60 -3.93
N MET A 57 -13.98 14.92 -2.97
CA MET A 57 -12.58 15.23 -3.24
C MET A 57 -11.85 14.03 -3.84
N LEU A 58 -11.97 12.86 -3.22
CA LEU A 58 -11.32 11.65 -3.70
C LEU A 58 -11.84 11.20 -5.08
N ARG A 59 -13.16 11.31 -5.33
CA ARG A 59 -13.77 10.92 -6.60
C ARG A 59 -13.61 11.95 -7.71
N GLY A 60 -13.50 13.24 -7.41
CA GLY A 60 -13.65 14.32 -8.37
C GLY A 60 -12.51 15.33 -8.47
N ALA A 61 -11.65 15.46 -7.47
CA ALA A 61 -10.59 16.47 -7.51
C ALA A 61 -9.65 16.29 -8.71
N GLY A 62 -9.37 17.39 -9.41
CA GLY A 62 -8.51 17.40 -10.59
C GLY A 62 -9.12 16.79 -11.85
N LYS A 63 -10.40 16.39 -11.84
CA LYS A 63 -11.07 15.74 -12.99
C LYS A 63 -12.09 16.64 -13.68
N GLN A 64 -12.33 16.39 -14.96
CA GLN A 64 -13.43 16.98 -15.73
C GLN A 64 -14.60 15.99 -15.76
N ARG A 65 -15.75 16.39 -15.17
CA ARG A 65 -16.97 15.58 -15.17
C ARG A 65 -17.74 15.80 -16.47
N ILE A 66 -18.12 14.72 -17.12
CA ILE A 66 -18.89 14.74 -18.38
C ILE A 66 -20.16 13.93 -18.18
N ALA A 67 -21.30 14.60 -18.27
CA ALA A 67 -22.60 13.95 -18.16
C ALA A 67 -22.91 13.15 -19.44
N LEU A 68 -23.34 11.91 -19.25
CA LEU A 68 -23.86 11.03 -20.32
C LEU A 68 -25.33 11.37 -20.59
N THR A 69 -25.56 12.51 -21.23
CA THR A 69 -26.89 13.00 -21.66
C THR A 69 -27.02 12.92 -23.20
N GLY A 70 -28.25 12.88 -23.70
CA GLY A 70 -28.51 12.76 -25.15
C GLY A 70 -28.25 11.32 -25.62
N ASP A 71 -27.31 11.14 -26.57
CA ASP A 71 -26.82 9.81 -26.96
C ASP A 71 -25.57 9.42 -26.16
N PRO A 72 -25.69 8.55 -25.14
CA PRO A 72 -24.55 8.11 -24.33
C PRO A 72 -23.49 7.37 -25.17
N ALA A 73 -23.90 6.65 -26.24
CA ALA A 73 -22.98 5.90 -27.09
C ALA A 73 -22.10 6.83 -27.92
N GLU A 74 -22.67 7.94 -28.43
CA GLU A 74 -21.89 8.96 -29.16
C GLU A 74 -20.90 9.67 -28.24
N THR A 75 -21.33 10.12 -27.03
CA THR A 75 -20.46 10.74 -26.05
C THR A 75 -19.30 9.80 -25.69
N TRP A 76 -19.60 8.51 -25.47
CA TRP A 76 -18.61 7.50 -25.19
C TRP A 76 -17.61 7.33 -26.36
N ARG A 77 -18.09 7.19 -27.59
CA ARG A 77 -17.21 7.06 -28.78
C ARG A 77 -16.23 8.23 -28.89
N ARG A 78 -16.72 9.46 -28.69
CA ARG A 78 -15.89 10.68 -28.75
C ARG A 78 -14.83 10.70 -27.64
N CYS A 79 -15.21 10.42 -26.41
CA CYS A 79 -14.26 10.38 -25.28
C CYS A 79 -13.22 9.27 -25.48
N ARG A 80 -13.65 8.07 -25.90
CA ARG A 80 -12.75 6.96 -26.24
C ARG A 80 -11.73 7.33 -27.32
N ALA A 81 -12.15 8.02 -28.37
CA ALA A 81 -11.22 8.41 -29.43
C ALA A 81 -10.05 9.27 -28.91
N MET A 82 -10.30 10.14 -27.95
CA MET A 82 -9.29 11.01 -27.35
C MET A 82 -8.44 10.33 -26.27
N ALA A 83 -8.89 9.18 -25.73
CA ALA A 83 -8.25 8.54 -24.57
C ALA A 83 -6.92 7.89 -24.94
N ASP A 84 -5.92 8.08 -24.08
CA ASP A 84 -4.70 7.27 -24.00
C ASP A 84 -4.92 6.07 -23.08
N VAL A 85 -5.71 6.28 -22.01
CA VAL A 85 -6.04 5.28 -21.00
C VAL A 85 -7.54 5.24 -20.79
N LEU A 86 -8.09 4.02 -20.76
CA LEU A 86 -9.46 3.76 -20.32
C LEU A 86 -9.40 3.10 -18.94
N LEU A 87 -10.06 3.68 -17.94
CA LEU A 87 -10.12 3.21 -16.57
C LEU A 87 -11.57 2.85 -16.25
N LEU A 88 -11.85 1.57 -16.06
CA LEU A 88 -13.20 1.01 -16.07
C LEU A 88 -13.45 0.08 -14.88
N ASP A 89 -14.67 0.10 -14.34
CA ASP A 89 -15.23 -1.07 -13.65
C ASP A 89 -16.40 -1.60 -14.49
N PRO A 90 -16.48 -2.93 -14.74
CA PRO A 90 -17.47 -3.49 -15.63
C PRO A 90 -18.86 -3.28 -15.04
N PRO A 91 -19.79 -2.68 -15.81
CA PRO A 91 -21.20 -2.60 -15.40
C PRO A 91 -21.82 -3.99 -15.36
N ALA A 92 -22.98 -4.11 -14.72
CA ALA A 92 -23.78 -5.32 -14.76
C ALA A 92 -24.02 -5.79 -16.21
N ALA A 93 -24.13 -7.10 -16.41
CA ALA A 93 -24.24 -7.68 -17.76
C ALA A 93 -25.47 -7.16 -18.54
N ASP A 94 -26.52 -6.83 -17.85
CA ASP A 94 -27.79 -6.27 -18.30
C ASP A 94 -27.83 -4.73 -18.35
N ALA A 95 -26.77 -4.06 -17.84
CA ALA A 95 -26.69 -2.60 -17.92
C ALA A 95 -26.63 -2.15 -19.40
N PRO A 96 -27.25 -1.01 -19.76
CA PRO A 96 -27.25 -0.48 -21.13
C PRO A 96 -25.85 -0.36 -21.75
N ASP A 97 -24.85 -0.24 -20.92
CA ASP A 97 -23.44 -0.06 -21.31
C ASP A 97 -22.63 -1.35 -21.32
N GLY A 98 -23.16 -2.44 -20.78
CA GLY A 98 -22.43 -3.71 -20.65
C GLY A 98 -21.93 -4.25 -21.98
N ALA A 99 -22.72 -4.08 -23.04
CA ALA A 99 -22.33 -4.43 -24.41
C ALA A 99 -21.16 -3.57 -24.92
N ILE A 100 -21.16 -2.27 -24.60
CA ILE A 100 -20.09 -1.34 -25.01
C ILE A 100 -18.77 -1.70 -24.33
N VAL A 101 -18.80 -1.97 -23.02
CA VAL A 101 -17.58 -2.35 -22.29
C VAL A 101 -17.04 -3.70 -22.78
N ARG A 102 -17.90 -4.69 -23.03
CA ARG A 102 -17.49 -5.97 -23.62
C ARG A 102 -16.86 -5.82 -25.00
N ALA A 103 -17.43 -4.98 -25.86
CA ALA A 103 -16.86 -4.67 -27.16
C ALA A 103 -15.49 -3.98 -27.06
N LEU A 104 -15.31 -3.13 -26.03
CA LEU A 104 -14.03 -2.51 -25.73
C LEU A 104 -12.97 -3.50 -25.28
N LEU A 105 -13.35 -4.47 -24.46
CA LEU A 105 -12.43 -5.52 -24.00
C LEU A 105 -12.00 -6.43 -25.16
N ALA A 106 -12.89 -6.69 -26.12
CA ALA A 106 -12.56 -7.42 -27.34
C ALA A 106 -11.60 -6.65 -28.28
N ASP A 107 -11.67 -5.30 -28.27
CA ASP A 107 -10.86 -4.40 -29.11
C ASP A 107 -9.62 -3.83 -28.38
N ALA A 108 -9.40 -4.21 -27.13
CA ALA A 108 -8.33 -3.69 -26.26
C ALA A 108 -6.91 -4.13 -26.67
N ALA A 109 -6.77 -4.97 -27.71
CA ALA A 109 -5.47 -5.37 -28.28
C ALA A 109 -4.81 -4.27 -29.14
N GLY A 110 -5.41 -3.05 -29.20
CA GLY A 110 -4.95 -1.93 -30.01
C GLY A 110 -3.87 -1.07 -29.34
N GLU A 111 -3.89 0.22 -29.66
CA GLU A 111 -2.88 1.20 -29.22
C GLU A 111 -3.13 1.79 -27.81
N LYS A 112 -4.23 1.44 -27.14
CA LYS A 112 -4.66 2.04 -25.87
C LYS A 112 -4.32 1.16 -24.67
N VAL A 113 -4.11 1.81 -23.53
CA VAL A 113 -4.07 1.13 -22.24
C VAL A 113 -5.49 1.06 -21.68
N VAL A 114 -5.97 -0.14 -21.37
CA VAL A 114 -7.28 -0.37 -20.77
C VAL A 114 -7.10 -1.03 -19.42
N CYS A 115 -7.51 -0.38 -18.34
CA CYS A 115 -7.48 -0.92 -16.98
C CYS A 115 -8.91 -1.22 -16.53
N VAL A 116 -9.14 -2.48 -16.16
CA VAL A 116 -10.42 -2.96 -15.64
C VAL A 116 -10.24 -3.37 -14.19
N ILE A 117 -11.04 -2.80 -13.30
CA ILE A 117 -11.06 -3.09 -11.87
C ILE A 117 -12.37 -3.79 -11.54
N SER A 118 -12.29 -5.03 -11.07
CA SER A 118 -13.48 -5.80 -10.69
C SER A 118 -13.23 -6.65 -9.44
N PRO A 119 -14.24 -7.11 -8.71
CA PRO A 119 -14.02 -7.92 -7.51
C PRO A 119 -13.21 -9.19 -7.75
N SER A 120 -13.55 -9.96 -8.78
CA SER A 120 -12.95 -11.28 -9.04
C SER A 120 -12.04 -11.31 -10.28
N GLY A 121 -11.71 -10.15 -10.88
CA GLY A 121 -11.06 -10.12 -12.20
C GLY A 121 -12.02 -10.51 -13.34
N LEU A 122 -11.56 -10.36 -14.58
CA LEU A 122 -12.37 -10.63 -15.76
C LEU A 122 -12.74 -12.11 -15.94
N SER A 123 -11.96 -13.02 -15.38
CA SER A 123 -12.18 -14.48 -15.43
C SER A 123 -12.92 -15.05 -14.22
N GLY A 124 -13.11 -14.28 -13.15
CA GLY A 124 -13.58 -14.77 -11.85
C GLY A 124 -15.10 -14.92 -11.69
N GLY A 125 -15.89 -14.76 -12.75
CA GLY A 125 -17.36 -14.86 -12.72
C GLY A 125 -18.03 -13.65 -12.05
N ASP A 126 -19.37 -13.70 -11.96
CA ASP A 126 -20.22 -12.59 -11.55
C ASP A 126 -20.67 -12.63 -10.10
N THR A 127 -20.36 -13.69 -9.36
CA THR A 127 -20.92 -13.94 -8.00
C THR A 127 -20.70 -12.76 -7.05
N TRP A 128 -19.55 -12.09 -7.13
CA TRP A 128 -19.18 -10.99 -6.24
C TRP A 128 -19.12 -9.62 -6.95
N ARG A 129 -19.73 -9.51 -8.14
CA ARG A 129 -19.65 -8.30 -8.99
C ARG A 129 -19.92 -7.01 -8.23
N ASP A 130 -20.98 -6.99 -7.41
CA ASP A 130 -21.44 -5.82 -6.69
C ASP A 130 -21.06 -5.85 -5.20
N ALA A 131 -20.11 -6.73 -4.82
CA ALA A 131 -19.70 -6.83 -3.43
C ALA A 131 -19.16 -5.48 -2.91
N PRO A 132 -19.76 -4.90 -1.85
CA PRO A 132 -19.25 -3.69 -1.23
C PRO A 132 -17.99 -3.98 -0.41
N GLU A 133 -17.27 -2.94 -0.03
CA GLU A 133 -16.00 -3.03 0.70
C GLU A 133 -16.01 -4.00 1.90
N PRO A 134 -17.03 -4.02 2.80
CA PRO A 134 -17.01 -4.98 3.92
C PRO A 134 -16.96 -6.44 3.47
N LEU A 135 -17.67 -6.79 2.38
CA LEU A 135 -17.64 -8.15 1.85
C LEU A 135 -16.31 -8.47 1.15
N LEU A 136 -15.65 -7.48 0.53
CA LEU A 136 -14.29 -7.63 0.00
C LEU A 136 -13.28 -7.90 1.12
N GLN A 137 -13.40 -7.21 2.26
CA GLN A 137 -12.58 -7.48 3.43
C GLN A 137 -12.80 -8.89 4.00
N ALA A 138 -14.04 -9.39 3.98
CA ALA A 138 -14.37 -10.75 4.42
C ALA A 138 -13.79 -11.81 3.47
N LEU A 139 -14.02 -11.66 2.16
CA LEU A 139 -13.54 -12.58 1.12
C LEU A 139 -12.02 -12.57 0.96
N GLY A 140 -11.39 -11.42 1.20
CA GLY A 140 -9.94 -11.25 1.13
C GLY A 140 -9.20 -11.58 2.42
N GLY A 141 -9.89 -12.05 3.48
CA GLY A 141 -9.29 -12.46 4.74
C GLY A 141 -8.85 -11.30 5.66
N CYS A 142 -9.10 -10.06 5.28
CA CYS A 142 -8.74 -8.89 6.11
C CYS A 142 -9.44 -8.93 7.47
N MET A 143 -10.71 -9.38 7.49
CA MET A 143 -11.49 -9.49 8.72
C MET A 143 -11.00 -10.63 9.62
N SER A 144 -10.68 -11.79 9.05
CA SER A 144 -10.30 -12.96 9.84
C SER A 144 -8.99 -12.81 10.59
N VAL A 145 -8.12 -11.90 10.15
CA VAL A 145 -6.83 -11.61 10.83
C VAL A 145 -6.90 -10.35 11.70
N THR A 146 -8.04 -9.66 11.74
CA THR A 146 -8.23 -8.40 12.48
C THR A 146 -9.22 -8.62 13.62
N GLY A 147 -8.91 -8.10 14.81
CA GLY A 147 -9.71 -8.24 16.01
C GLY A 147 -8.93 -8.83 17.19
N HIS A 148 -9.61 -8.95 18.33
CA HIS A 148 -9.07 -9.59 19.53
C HIS A 148 -9.23 -11.10 19.47
N GLU A 149 -8.31 -11.85 20.11
CA GLU A 149 -8.24 -13.32 20.08
C GLU A 149 -9.57 -14.00 20.43
N ALA A 150 -10.21 -13.56 21.50
CA ALA A 150 -11.50 -14.12 21.95
C ALA A 150 -12.73 -13.46 21.31
N GLY A 151 -12.53 -12.46 20.44
CA GLY A 151 -13.60 -11.66 19.85
C GLY A 151 -14.05 -12.14 18.46
N PRO A 152 -15.11 -11.52 17.92
CA PRO A 152 -15.47 -11.71 16.53
C PRO A 152 -14.38 -11.14 15.60
N PRO A 153 -14.34 -11.60 14.33
CA PRO A 153 -13.54 -10.93 13.31
C PRO A 153 -13.99 -9.48 13.15
N GLU A 154 -13.05 -8.55 13.01
CA GLU A 154 -13.34 -7.13 12.90
C GLU A 154 -13.08 -6.63 11.48
N PHE A 155 -13.95 -5.78 10.97
CA PHE A 155 -13.69 -5.04 9.74
C PHE A 155 -13.11 -3.66 10.04
N VAL A 156 -12.33 -3.17 9.11
CA VAL A 156 -11.80 -1.80 9.18
C VAL A 156 -12.82 -0.85 8.56
N ARG A 157 -13.24 0.19 9.29
CA ARG A 157 -14.31 1.11 8.89
C ARG A 157 -13.92 2.11 7.80
N ILE A 158 -12.94 1.73 6.97
CA ILE A 158 -12.52 2.46 5.76
C ILE A 158 -12.43 1.51 4.57
N PRO A 159 -12.52 1.99 3.33
CA PRO A 159 -12.46 1.16 2.13
C PRO A 159 -11.02 0.79 1.76
N VAL A 160 -10.36 0.02 2.63
CA VAL A 160 -8.93 -0.31 2.53
C VAL A 160 -8.59 -1.13 1.29
N VAL A 161 -9.48 -2.05 0.88
CA VAL A 161 -9.26 -2.88 -0.32
C VAL A 161 -9.36 -2.02 -1.57
N GLU A 162 -10.42 -1.20 -1.69
CA GLU A 162 -10.61 -0.34 -2.86
C GLU A 162 -9.55 0.75 -2.96
N LEU A 163 -9.10 1.34 -1.84
CA LEU A 163 -8.03 2.35 -1.85
C LEU A 163 -6.66 1.75 -2.20
N SER A 164 -6.34 0.56 -1.69
CA SER A 164 -5.12 -0.15 -2.10
C SER A 164 -5.16 -0.52 -3.58
N ALA A 165 -6.29 -1.00 -4.08
CA ALA A 165 -6.49 -1.31 -5.49
C ALA A 165 -6.30 -0.10 -6.41
N ALA A 166 -6.66 1.10 -5.94
CA ALA A 166 -6.45 2.33 -6.71
C ALA A 166 -4.95 2.61 -6.94
N VAL A 167 -4.10 2.42 -5.91
CA VAL A 167 -2.65 2.60 -6.03
C VAL A 167 -2.03 1.55 -6.96
N VAL A 168 -2.48 0.30 -6.83
CA VAL A 168 -2.03 -0.81 -7.69
C VAL A 168 -2.46 -0.57 -9.14
N ALA A 169 -3.70 -0.12 -9.39
CA ALA A 169 -4.20 0.20 -10.72
C ALA A 169 -3.41 1.34 -11.38
N ALA A 170 -3.16 2.42 -10.65
CA ALA A 170 -2.36 3.54 -11.14
C ALA A 170 -0.93 3.08 -11.50
N SER A 171 -0.32 2.22 -10.68
CA SER A 171 1.01 1.64 -10.95
C SER A 171 1.01 0.76 -12.21
N ALA A 172 -0.01 -0.08 -12.39
CA ALA A 172 -0.17 -0.93 -13.58
C ALA A 172 -0.38 -0.09 -14.86
N VAL A 173 -1.15 1.01 -14.76
CA VAL A 173 -1.34 1.96 -15.87
C VAL A 173 -0.01 2.60 -16.26
N LEU A 174 0.79 3.08 -15.30
CA LEU A 174 2.11 3.66 -15.59
C LEU A 174 3.05 2.64 -16.23
N ALA A 175 3.09 1.41 -15.71
CA ALA A 175 3.89 0.34 -16.31
C ALA A 175 3.48 0.06 -17.76
N ALA A 176 2.18 0.00 -18.04
CA ALA A 176 1.65 -0.20 -19.38
C ALA A 176 1.95 0.99 -20.31
N LEU A 177 1.91 2.24 -19.80
CA LEU A 177 2.28 3.43 -20.55
C LEU A 177 3.77 3.47 -20.93
N LEU A 178 4.67 2.99 -20.07
CA LEU A 178 6.10 2.84 -20.39
C LEU A 178 6.29 1.87 -21.57
N VAL A 179 5.59 0.72 -21.57
CA VAL A 179 5.60 -0.22 -22.69
C VAL A 179 5.05 0.45 -23.95
N ARG A 180 3.89 1.12 -23.84
CA ARG A 180 3.28 1.78 -24.99
C ARG A 180 4.19 2.83 -25.62
N ARG A 181 4.90 3.62 -24.81
CA ARG A 181 5.87 4.61 -25.31
C ARG A 181 7.05 3.96 -26.00
N ARG A 182 7.59 2.87 -25.43
CA ARG A 182 8.77 2.17 -25.97
C ARG A 182 8.43 1.35 -27.22
N ASP A 183 7.33 0.60 -27.17
CA ASP A 183 7.01 -0.46 -28.15
C ASP A 183 5.80 -0.11 -29.04
N GLY A 184 5.07 0.99 -28.78
CA GLY A 184 3.85 1.37 -29.48
C GLY A 184 2.63 0.50 -29.18
N ILE A 185 2.71 -0.39 -28.18
CA ILE A 185 1.71 -1.42 -27.88
C ILE A 185 0.89 -1.04 -26.67
N GLY A 186 -0.42 -0.86 -26.84
CA GLY A 186 -1.37 -0.81 -25.75
C GLY A 186 -1.63 -2.20 -25.16
N GLN A 187 -2.27 -2.27 -23.99
CA GLN A 187 -2.58 -3.55 -23.35
C GLN A 187 -3.75 -3.43 -22.36
N LEU A 188 -4.35 -4.58 -22.08
CA LEU A 188 -5.36 -4.73 -21.07
C LEU A 188 -4.69 -5.03 -19.72
N ILE A 189 -5.14 -4.32 -18.71
CA ILE A 189 -4.82 -4.53 -17.28
C ILE A 189 -6.07 -5.11 -16.63
N ASP A 190 -5.96 -6.31 -16.08
CA ASP A 190 -7.02 -7.00 -15.36
C ASP A 190 -6.68 -7.04 -13.87
N LEU A 191 -7.40 -6.24 -13.06
CA LEU A 191 -7.19 -6.12 -11.63
C LEU A 191 -8.38 -6.68 -10.84
N SER A 192 -8.09 -7.61 -9.93
CA SER A 192 -9.06 -8.20 -9.01
C SER A 192 -8.92 -7.59 -7.60
N LEU A 193 -10.03 -7.09 -7.05
CA LEU A 193 -10.07 -6.56 -5.68
C LEU A 193 -9.81 -7.65 -4.63
N ILE A 194 -10.29 -8.88 -4.87
CA ILE A 194 -10.02 -10.02 -3.99
C ILE A 194 -8.53 -10.39 -4.01
N GLU A 195 -7.85 -10.32 -5.17
CA GLU A 195 -6.40 -10.51 -5.21
C GLU A 195 -5.64 -9.41 -4.49
N VAL A 196 -6.10 -8.14 -4.60
CA VAL A 196 -5.51 -7.03 -3.85
C VAL A 196 -5.67 -7.25 -2.35
N ALA A 197 -6.85 -7.71 -1.90
CA ALA A 197 -7.07 -8.02 -0.50
C ALA A 197 -6.21 -9.21 -0.03
N ALA A 198 -6.11 -10.28 -0.84
CA ALA A 198 -5.23 -11.42 -0.58
C ALA A 198 -3.74 -11.02 -0.54
N ASP A 199 -3.32 -10.06 -1.37
CA ASP A 199 -1.95 -9.51 -1.34
C ASP A 199 -1.62 -8.83 0.01
N GLN A 200 -2.64 -8.27 0.71
CA GLN A 200 -2.46 -7.73 2.05
C GLN A 200 -2.10 -8.81 3.08
N LEU A 201 -2.42 -10.09 2.82
CA LEU A 201 -2.07 -11.23 3.66
C LEU A 201 -0.65 -11.80 3.38
N ARG A 202 0.20 -11.04 2.70
CA ARG A 202 1.56 -11.48 2.30
C ARG A 202 2.40 -12.00 3.46
N VAL A 203 2.27 -11.41 4.64
CA VAL A 203 2.95 -11.88 5.87
C VAL A 203 2.36 -13.20 6.39
N HIS A 204 1.05 -13.46 6.14
CA HIS A 204 0.34 -14.63 6.66
C HIS A 204 0.59 -15.89 5.82
N LEU A 205 0.85 -15.75 4.51
CA LEU A 205 1.07 -16.92 3.64
C LEU A 205 2.14 -17.88 4.18
N PRO A 206 3.36 -17.42 4.54
CA PRO A 206 4.36 -18.33 5.12
C PRO A 206 3.99 -18.84 6.52
N LEU A 207 3.19 -18.09 7.29
CA LEU A 207 2.79 -18.53 8.64
C LEU A 207 1.87 -19.76 8.61
N LEU A 208 1.17 -20.02 7.51
CA LEU A 208 0.36 -21.21 7.32
C LEU A 208 1.17 -22.52 7.34
N GLU A 209 2.49 -22.44 7.20
CA GLU A 209 3.39 -23.60 7.23
C GLU A 209 3.88 -23.95 8.63
N LEU A 210 3.63 -23.09 9.62
CA LEU A 210 3.95 -23.38 11.00
C LEU A 210 2.96 -24.41 11.55
N ALA A 211 3.46 -25.36 12.34
CA ALA A 211 2.63 -26.41 12.93
C ALA A 211 1.70 -25.86 14.01
N GLY A 212 0.47 -26.37 14.06
CA GLY A 212 -0.54 -26.08 15.08
C GLY A 212 -1.61 -25.08 14.63
N PRO A 213 -2.65 -24.91 15.44
CA PRO A 213 -3.71 -23.94 15.18
C PRO A 213 -3.17 -22.52 15.30
N HIS A 214 -3.48 -21.67 14.33
CA HIS A 214 -3.08 -20.26 14.33
C HIS A 214 -4.33 -19.41 14.49
N ASP A 215 -4.48 -18.73 15.63
CA ASP A 215 -5.36 -17.57 15.71
C ASP A 215 -4.57 -16.34 15.26
N PHE A 216 -4.94 -15.82 14.09
CA PHE A 216 -4.30 -14.63 13.53
C PHE A 216 -4.85 -13.34 14.13
N ARG A 217 -5.97 -13.38 14.87
CA ARG A 217 -6.55 -12.23 15.57
C ARG A 217 -5.89 -12.06 16.94
N GLN A 218 -4.93 -11.18 17.02
CA GLN A 218 -4.12 -10.98 18.22
C GLN A 218 -4.18 -9.54 18.76
N GLY A 219 -5.26 -8.81 18.44
CA GLY A 219 -5.38 -7.40 18.83
C GLY A 219 -4.25 -6.56 18.25
N CYS A 220 -3.47 -5.92 19.10
CA CYS A 220 -2.29 -5.16 18.68
C CYS A 220 -0.98 -5.98 18.72
N ARG A 221 -1.00 -7.24 19.15
CA ARG A 221 0.19 -8.11 19.18
C ARG A 221 0.66 -8.48 17.77
N HIS A 222 1.95 -8.73 17.64
CA HIS A 222 2.56 -9.20 16.39
C HIS A 222 2.73 -10.73 16.42
N PRO A 223 2.45 -11.46 15.32
CA PRO A 223 2.54 -12.92 15.31
C PRO A 223 3.94 -13.48 15.55
N LEU A 224 4.99 -12.70 15.29
CA LEU A 224 6.40 -13.14 15.36
C LEU A 224 7.25 -12.40 16.40
N CYS A 225 6.84 -11.24 16.92
CA CYS A 225 7.67 -10.36 17.76
C CYS A 225 7.01 -10.03 19.08
N THR A 226 7.83 -10.01 20.17
CA THR A 226 7.41 -9.62 21.53
C THR A 226 8.58 -8.97 22.28
N PRO A 227 8.36 -7.79 22.99
CA PRO A 227 7.08 -7.09 23.15
C PRO A 227 6.61 -6.37 21.90
N TRP A 228 5.32 -6.43 21.67
CA TRP A 228 4.65 -5.71 20.58
C TRP A 228 3.16 -5.67 20.91
N ASN A 229 2.69 -4.55 21.49
CA ASN A 229 1.29 -4.41 21.91
C ASN A 229 0.94 -2.94 22.15
N VAL A 230 -0.33 -2.71 22.52
CA VAL A 230 -0.86 -1.44 23.01
C VAL A 230 -0.98 -1.48 24.54
N TYR A 231 -0.66 -0.35 25.19
CA TYR A 231 -0.67 -0.21 26.64
C TYR A 231 -1.44 1.04 27.05
N ARG A 232 -2.17 0.97 28.17
CA ARG A 232 -2.95 2.09 28.70
C ARG A 232 -2.05 3.03 29.50
N ALA A 233 -1.89 4.26 29.02
CA ALA A 233 -1.27 5.38 29.73
C ALA A 233 -2.34 6.16 30.54
N THR A 234 -1.92 7.17 31.31
CA THR A 234 -2.85 7.94 32.15
C THR A 234 -3.88 8.74 31.35
N ASP A 235 -3.54 9.14 30.12
CA ASP A 235 -4.30 10.03 29.24
C ASP A 235 -4.69 9.41 27.88
N GLY A 236 -4.39 8.12 27.67
CA GLY A 236 -4.74 7.43 26.42
C GLY A 236 -4.05 6.09 26.26
N TRP A 237 -3.73 5.73 25.03
CA TRP A 237 -3.12 4.46 24.66
C TRP A 237 -1.84 4.66 23.87
N VAL A 238 -0.81 3.87 24.15
CA VAL A 238 0.47 3.89 23.44
C VAL A 238 0.83 2.52 22.90
N LEU A 239 1.44 2.49 21.73
CA LEU A 239 1.98 1.30 21.08
C LEU A 239 3.48 1.24 21.35
N ILE A 240 3.98 0.06 21.74
CA ILE A 240 5.42 -0.23 21.91
C ILE A 240 5.73 -1.48 21.10
N CYS A 241 6.69 -1.39 20.17
CA CYS A 241 6.98 -2.42 19.19
C CYS A 241 8.49 -2.73 19.15
N SER A 242 8.91 -3.91 19.61
CA SER A 242 10.30 -4.35 19.59
C SER A 242 10.50 -5.50 18.61
N THR A 243 11.52 -5.42 17.76
CA THR A 243 11.87 -6.44 16.77
C THR A 243 13.13 -7.22 17.10
N SER A 244 13.96 -6.73 18.02
CA SER A 244 15.28 -7.31 18.31
C SER A 244 15.52 -7.54 19.79
N ASP A 245 16.44 -8.47 20.11
CA ASP A 245 16.86 -8.74 21.49
C ASP A 245 17.55 -7.51 22.12
N ALA A 246 18.26 -6.70 21.32
CA ALA A 246 18.89 -5.46 21.80
C ALA A 246 17.83 -4.42 22.24
N GLN A 247 16.74 -4.27 21.48
CA GLN A 247 15.63 -3.39 21.84
C GLN A 247 14.92 -3.87 23.12
N TRP A 248 14.73 -5.18 23.28
CA TRP A 248 14.19 -5.74 24.52
C TRP A 248 15.07 -5.41 25.72
N HIS A 249 16.40 -5.57 25.61
CA HIS A 249 17.33 -5.22 26.67
C HIS A 249 17.26 -3.72 27.03
N ALA A 250 17.13 -2.86 26.04
CA ALA A 250 16.99 -1.42 26.27
C ALA A 250 15.68 -1.07 27.00
N LEU A 251 14.57 -1.76 26.67
CA LEU A 251 13.31 -1.62 27.41
C LEU A 251 13.44 -2.08 28.87
N LEU A 252 14.13 -3.19 29.14
CA LEU A 252 14.36 -3.67 30.51
C LEU A 252 15.16 -2.66 31.35
N ASP A 253 16.17 -2.00 30.75
CA ASP A 253 16.88 -0.90 31.43
C ASP A 253 15.95 0.26 31.74
N LEU A 254 15.14 0.66 30.77
CA LEU A 254 14.22 1.78 30.91
C LEU A 254 13.16 1.55 31.99
N ILE A 255 12.59 0.34 32.06
CA ILE A 255 11.56 0.02 33.07
C ILE A 255 12.15 -0.37 34.43
N GLY A 256 13.48 -0.33 34.59
CA GLY A 256 14.17 -0.63 35.85
C GLY A 256 14.24 -2.13 36.21
N ARG A 257 14.24 -3.02 35.20
CA ARG A 257 14.27 -4.49 35.38
C ARG A 257 15.47 -5.13 34.64
N PRO A 258 16.72 -4.60 34.81
CA PRO A 258 17.91 -5.09 34.11
C PRO A 258 18.26 -6.55 34.44
N GLU A 259 17.85 -7.07 35.60
CA GLU A 259 18.08 -8.44 36.04
C GLU A 259 17.42 -9.46 35.08
N LEU A 260 16.29 -9.10 34.44
CA LEU A 260 15.59 -9.99 33.53
C LEU A 260 16.36 -10.27 32.21
N LYS A 261 17.39 -9.48 31.90
CA LYS A 261 18.27 -9.75 30.74
C LYS A 261 19.04 -11.07 30.88
N GLN A 262 19.28 -11.51 32.10
CA GLN A 262 20.02 -12.75 32.40
C GLN A 262 19.12 -13.99 32.45
N GLU A 263 17.80 -13.82 32.37
CA GLU A 263 16.87 -14.95 32.37
C GLU A 263 16.81 -15.62 31.00
N PRO A 264 17.17 -16.93 30.90
CA PRO A 264 17.18 -17.63 29.60
C PRO A 264 15.84 -17.62 28.87
N ARG A 265 14.72 -17.59 29.61
CA ARG A 265 13.36 -17.59 29.04
C ARG A 265 13.03 -16.31 28.26
N PHE A 266 13.74 -15.19 28.52
CA PHE A 266 13.58 -13.91 27.81
C PHE A 266 14.69 -13.65 26.78
N ALA A 267 15.68 -14.54 26.63
CA ALA A 267 16.89 -14.29 25.86
C ALA A 267 16.62 -14.10 24.36
N ARG A 268 15.65 -14.81 23.80
CA ARG A 268 15.34 -14.76 22.37
C ARG A 268 13.89 -14.39 22.11
N ASN A 269 13.66 -13.68 21.00
CA ASN A 269 12.34 -13.21 20.61
C ASN A 269 11.29 -14.32 20.55
N PHE A 270 11.62 -15.48 19.98
CA PHE A 270 10.69 -16.61 19.89
C PHE A 270 10.32 -17.21 21.25
N GLN A 271 11.23 -17.12 22.27
CA GLN A 271 10.96 -17.54 23.66
C GLN A 271 10.01 -16.55 24.34
N ARG A 272 10.27 -15.25 24.16
CA ARG A 272 9.41 -14.17 24.68
C ARG A 272 8.00 -14.23 24.15
N ARG A 273 7.82 -14.70 22.91
CA ARG A 273 6.49 -14.83 22.30
C ARG A 273 5.54 -15.71 23.14
N ALA A 274 6.04 -16.80 23.72
CA ALA A 274 5.25 -17.68 24.59
C ALA A 274 4.95 -17.04 25.97
N LEU A 275 5.60 -15.94 26.31
CA LEU A 275 5.47 -15.21 27.56
C LEU A 275 4.87 -13.80 27.36
N ALA A 276 4.15 -13.61 26.24
CA ALA A 276 3.65 -12.29 25.87
C ALA A 276 2.78 -11.66 26.97
N ASP A 277 1.91 -12.43 27.63
CA ASP A 277 1.06 -11.93 28.72
C ASP A 277 1.88 -11.42 29.90
N GLU A 278 2.92 -12.17 30.31
CA GLU A 278 3.80 -11.76 31.40
C GLU A 278 4.56 -10.47 31.05
N ILE A 279 5.06 -10.37 29.83
CA ILE A 279 5.78 -9.19 29.34
C ILE A 279 4.85 -7.99 29.23
N ASP A 280 3.62 -8.19 28.78
CA ASP A 280 2.63 -7.12 28.69
C ASP A 280 2.26 -6.56 30.08
N VAL A 281 2.16 -7.40 31.11
CA VAL A 281 1.96 -6.94 32.50
C VAL A 281 3.12 -6.07 32.98
N LEU A 282 4.37 -6.51 32.74
CA LEU A 282 5.57 -5.74 33.13
C LEU A 282 5.59 -4.34 32.47
N LEU A 283 5.27 -4.27 31.19
CA LEU A 283 5.24 -2.99 30.48
C LEU A 283 4.04 -2.14 30.89
N GLN A 284 2.86 -2.74 31.10
CA GLN A 284 1.67 -2.03 31.55
C GLN A 284 1.85 -1.37 32.92
N GLU A 285 2.53 -2.03 33.87
CA GLU A 285 2.87 -1.45 35.19
C GLU A 285 3.68 -0.16 35.05
N TRP A 286 4.66 -0.15 34.14
CA TRP A 286 5.50 1.02 33.90
C TRP A 286 4.77 2.12 33.14
N VAL A 287 4.00 1.77 32.09
CA VAL A 287 3.24 2.70 31.23
C VAL A 287 2.10 3.34 32.01
N GLY A 288 1.35 2.57 32.80
CA GLY A 288 0.11 3.00 33.44
C GLY A 288 0.27 4.18 34.43
N THR A 289 1.49 4.52 34.79
CA THR A 289 1.79 5.66 35.67
C THR A 289 2.28 6.91 34.93
N ARG A 290 2.29 6.91 33.61
CA ARG A 290 2.88 7.95 32.75
C ARG A 290 1.90 8.46 31.70
N SER A 291 2.14 9.68 31.20
CA SER A 291 1.41 10.20 30.04
C SER A 291 1.86 9.51 28.75
N MET A 292 1.01 9.52 27.71
CA MET A 292 1.37 9.03 26.39
C MET A 292 2.66 9.68 25.86
N HIS A 293 2.77 11.00 26.04
CA HIS A 293 3.93 11.75 25.60
C HIS A 293 5.22 11.26 26.30
N ASP A 294 5.21 11.13 27.63
CA ASP A 294 6.37 10.69 28.39
C ASP A 294 6.81 9.28 28.00
N VAL A 295 5.85 8.37 27.75
CA VAL A 295 6.13 7.01 27.28
C VAL A 295 6.79 7.03 25.91
N VAL A 296 6.20 7.76 24.95
CA VAL A 296 6.71 7.81 23.57
C VAL A 296 8.12 8.41 23.52
N VAL A 297 8.37 9.49 24.27
CA VAL A 297 9.70 10.13 24.34
C VAL A 297 10.72 9.20 24.99
N SER A 298 10.38 8.61 26.15
CA SER A 298 11.31 7.77 26.90
C SER A 298 11.65 6.47 26.15
N VAL A 299 10.65 5.81 25.58
CA VAL A 299 10.85 4.57 24.78
C VAL A 299 11.58 4.90 23.49
N GLY A 300 11.18 5.95 22.78
CA GLY A 300 11.82 6.38 21.53
C GLY A 300 13.31 6.69 21.69
N ALA A 301 13.71 7.32 22.81
CA ALA A 301 15.12 7.60 23.14
C ALA A 301 15.98 6.33 23.26
N THR A 302 15.39 5.17 23.55
CA THR A 302 16.10 3.88 23.56
C THR A 302 16.26 3.27 22.16
N GLY A 303 15.68 3.88 21.12
CA GLY A 303 15.65 3.34 19.77
C GLY A 303 14.59 2.27 19.53
N VAL A 304 13.64 2.10 20.46
CA VAL A 304 12.48 1.24 20.33
C VAL A 304 11.33 2.04 19.72
N PRO A 305 10.67 1.56 18.65
CA PRO A 305 9.49 2.22 18.09
C PRO A 305 8.34 2.28 19.09
N ALA A 306 7.83 3.48 19.30
CA ALA A 306 6.65 3.75 20.13
C ALA A 306 5.83 4.90 19.53
N GLY A 307 4.52 4.89 19.76
CA GLY A 307 3.63 5.95 19.27
C GLY A 307 2.27 5.93 19.95
N GLU A 308 1.59 7.06 19.91
CA GLU A 308 0.23 7.21 20.41
C GLU A 308 -0.78 6.47 19.51
N ALA A 309 -1.76 5.79 20.11
CA ALA A 309 -2.93 5.31 19.40
C ALA A 309 -3.95 6.46 19.32
N ARG A 310 -3.93 7.19 18.20
CA ARG A 310 -4.69 8.44 18.02
C ARG A 310 -6.09 8.20 17.49
N SER A 311 -7.01 9.07 17.87
CA SER A 311 -8.29 9.24 17.19
C SER A 311 -8.14 10.17 15.97
N ILE A 312 -9.08 10.11 15.03
CA ILE A 312 -9.05 10.95 13.82
C ILE A 312 -8.93 12.46 14.13
N PRO A 313 -9.64 13.05 15.13
CA PRO A 313 -9.46 14.46 15.47
C PRO A 313 -8.02 14.84 15.89
N LEU A 314 -7.28 13.90 16.49
CA LEU A 314 -5.86 14.12 16.84
C LEU A 314 -4.96 14.05 15.60
N VAL A 315 -5.24 13.11 14.67
CA VAL A 315 -4.53 13.03 13.38
C VAL A 315 -4.64 14.32 12.59
N LEU A 316 -5.82 14.93 12.55
CA LEU A 316 -6.05 16.17 11.81
C LEU A 316 -5.30 17.39 12.39
N ARG A 317 -4.82 17.29 13.63
CA ARG A 317 -4.00 18.31 14.30
C ARG A 317 -2.51 17.99 14.26
N ASP A 318 -2.12 16.87 13.68
CA ASP A 318 -0.72 16.45 13.65
C ASP A 318 0.15 17.45 12.89
N ALA A 319 1.19 17.96 13.55
CA ALA A 319 2.06 18.99 13.00
C ALA A 319 2.87 18.48 11.81
N VAL A 320 3.31 17.21 11.83
CA VAL A 320 4.09 16.61 10.73
C VAL A 320 3.24 16.52 9.47
N LEU A 321 2.02 16.00 9.58
CA LEU A 321 1.10 15.89 8.45
C LEU A 321 0.71 17.28 7.88
N ARG A 322 0.54 18.27 8.74
CA ARG A 322 0.25 19.65 8.32
C ARG A 322 1.46 20.32 7.67
N GLN A 323 2.64 20.19 8.25
CA GLN A 323 3.88 20.72 7.67
C GLN A 323 4.17 20.10 6.31
N ARG A 324 3.92 18.80 6.15
CA ARG A 324 4.06 18.10 4.87
C ARG A 324 2.96 18.44 3.86
N GLY A 325 1.93 19.19 4.26
CA GLY A 325 0.76 19.50 3.42
C GLY A 325 -0.15 18.29 3.16
N THR A 326 0.04 17.18 3.88
CA THR A 326 -0.81 15.99 3.78
C THR A 326 -2.19 16.26 4.36
N VAL A 327 -2.26 17.03 5.44
CA VAL A 327 -3.49 17.60 5.98
C VAL A 327 -3.46 19.11 5.78
N HIS A 328 -4.47 19.66 5.13
CA HIS A 328 -4.68 21.10 5.01
C HIS A 328 -6.17 21.45 5.11
N ASP A 329 -6.52 22.70 5.35
CA ASP A 329 -7.91 23.12 5.40
C ASP A 329 -8.29 23.81 4.08
N LEU A 330 -9.39 23.37 3.45
CA LEU A 330 -10.00 24.07 2.30
C LEU A 330 -10.73 25.34 2.75
N ALA A 331 -11.34 25.29 3.95
CA ALA A 331 -11.93 26.37 4.69
C ALA A 331 -11.76 26.06 6.18
N PRO A 332 -11.89 27.04 7.10
CA PRO A 332 -11.76 26.79 8.54
C PRO A 332 -12.61 25.61 9.01
N GLY A 333 -11.96 24.59 9.59
CA GLY A 333 -12.62 23.37 10.05
C GLY A 333 -13.03 22.37 8.96
N GLN A 334 -12.57 22.55 7.71
CA GLN A 334 -12.80 21.62 6.62
C GLN A 334 -11.48 20.96 6.17
N PRO A 335 -10.99 19.94 6.88
CA PRO A 335 -9.75 19.27 6.55
C PRO A 335 -9.86 18.53 5.22
N ALA A 336 -8.79 18.56 4.45
CA ALA A 336 -8.65 17.87 3.18
C ALA A 336 -7.29 17.19 3.07
N PHE A 337 -7.25 16.14 2.25
CA PHE A 337 -6.04 15.39 1.97
C PHE A 337 -5.25 16.04 0.82
N GLY A 338 -3.97 16.38 1.08
CA GLY A 338 -3.10 17.06 0.12
C GLY A 338 -2.32 16.14 -0.81
N GLY A 339 -2.39 14.83 -0.59
CA GLY A 339 -1.73 13.81 -1.43
C GLY A 339 -0.47 13.19 -0.82
N VAL A 340 -0.15 11.98 -1.28
CA VAL A 340 1.12 11.28 -0.96
C VAL A 340 2.21 11.69 -1.95
N LEU A 341 1.85 11.90 -3.21
CA LEU A 341 2.76 12.10 -4.34
C LEU A 341 2.99 13.56 -4.73
N GLY A 342 2.38 14.52 -4.03
CA GLY A 342 2.52 15.94 -4.33
C GLY A 342 3.91 16.50 -3.97
N PRO A 343 4.24 17.72 -4.45
CA PRO A 343 5.47 18.39 -4.05
C PRO A 343 5.44 18.61 -2.54
N LYS A 344 6.37 17.97 -1.84
CA LYS A 344 6.54 18.11 -0.39
C LYS A 344 7.56 19.20 -0.12
N GLN A 345 7.30 20.02 0.90
CA GLN A 345 8.32 20.92 1.42
C GLN A 345 9.37 20.08 2.15
N ILE A 346 10.47 19.78 1.46
CA ILE A 346 11.61 19.07 2.06
C ILE A 346 12.43 20.13 2.81
N SER A 347 12.26 20.21 4.12
CA SER A 347 13.19 20.96 4.97
C SER A 347 14.45 20.14 5.17
N ILE A 348 15.56 20.61 4.59
CA ILE A 348 16.87 19.92 4.65
C ILE A 348 17.57 20.20 6.00
N THR A 349 17.07 21.13 6.79
CA THR A 349 17.57 21.46 8.14
C THR A 349 16.66 20.82 9.18
N PRO A 350 17.15 19.87 10.00
CA PRO A 350 16.38 19.41 11.14
C PRO A 350 16.11 20.59 12.08
N PRO A 351 14.90 20.76 12.61
CA PRO A 351 14.66 21.76 13.63
C PRO A 351 15.53 21.42 14.86
N PRO A 352 16.13 22.40 15.53
CA PRO A 352 16.82 22.16 16.79
C PRO A 352 15.83 21.58 17.78
N LEU A 353 16.27 20.55 18.51
CA LEU A 353 15.56 19.96 19.63
C LEU A 353 15.53 20.97 20.79
N GLU A 354 14.68 21.96 20.72
CA GLU A 354 14.34 22.79 21.87
C GLU A 354 12.99 22.33 22.42
N GLY A 355 13.01 21.90 23.66
CA GLY A 355 11.81 21.60 24.43
C GLY A 355 10.98 22.87 24.63
N GLY A 356 9.69 22.79 24.32
CA GLY A 356 8.75 23.82 24.75
C GLY A 356 7.77 24.24 23.64
N GLY A 357 6.49 24.08 23.91
CA GLY A 357 5.37 24.92 23.51
C GLY A 357 5.16 25.19 22.02
N TRP A 358 4.15 24.61 21.47
CA TRP A 358 3.63 24.90 20.14
C TRP A 358 2.98 26.30 20.14
N GLY A 359 3.63 27.26 19.49
CA GLY A 359 3.15 28.63 19.30
C GLY A 359 2.51 28.82 17.93
N GLU A 360 1.40 29.54 17.91
CA GLU A 360 0.61 29.93 16.75
C GLU A 360 1.39 30.83 15.79
N GLY A 361 1.26 30.62 14.49
CA GLY A 361 1.82 31.46 13.42
C GLY A 361 0.87 31.64 12.25
N SER A 362 0.48 32.87 12.07
CA SER A 362 -0.48 33.54 11.20
C SER A 362 -0.42 33.28 9.70
N GLY A 363 -1.59 33.18 9.12
CA GLY A 363 -2.24 33.38 7.86
C GLY A 363 -1.53 33.81 6.58
N CYS A 364 -1.95 33.16 5.49
CA CYS A 364 -2.03 33.78 4.16
C CYS A 364 -3.29 33.31 3.44
N THR A 365 -4.18 34.27 3.21
CA THR A 365 -5.42 34.14 2.44
C THR A 365 -5.16 34.31 0.95
N GLY A 366 -5.59 33.36 0.15
CA GLY A 366 -5.62 33.46 -1.31
C GLY A 366 -6.81 32.70 -1.89
N HIS A 367 -7.91 33.38 -2.14
CA HIS A 367 -9.06 32.86 -2.86
C HIS A 367 -8.69 32.56 -4.32
N ARG A 368 -8.95 31.33 -4.80
CA ARG A 368 -8.97 31.01 -6.23
C ARG A 368 -10.40 30.73 -6.68
N PRO A 369 -10.85 31.31 -7.81
CA PRO A 369 -12.19 31.12 -8.32
C PRO A 369 -12.37 29.77 -9.03
N THR A 370 -13.58 29.23 -8.95
CA THR A 370 -14.03 28.01 -9.65
C THR A 370 -14.00 28.21 -11.17
N PRO A 371 -13.46 27.27 -11.95
CA PRO A 371 -13.43 27.38 -13.41
C PRO A 371 -14.81 27.15 -14.04
N ARG A 372 -15.16 28.02 -15.00
CA ARG A 372 -16.32 27.87 -15.89
C ARG A 372 -16.05 26.82 -16.98
N PRO A 373 -17.09 26.17 -17.55
CA PRO A 373 -16.92 25.17 -18.62
C PRO A 373 -16.36 25.81 -19.89
N ILE A 374 -15.30 25.21 -20.43
CA ILE A 374 -14.67 25.62 -21.69
C ILE A 374 -15.19 24.72 -22.82
N PRO A 375 -15.54 25.29 -24.04
CA PRO A 375 -15.93 24.52 -25.20
C PRO A 375 -14.79 23.64 -25.72
N LEU A 376 -15.13 22.45 -26.25
CA LEU A 376 -14.20 21.46 -26.78
C LEU A 376 -13.49 22.00 -28.05
N PRO A 377 -12.15 21.89 -28.18
CA PRO A 377 -11.45 22.23 -29.42
C PRO A 377 -11.73 21.21 -30.54
N GLN A 378 -11.89 21.70 -31.75
CA GLN A 378 -11.97 20.87 -32.95
C GLN A 378 -10.58 20.29 -33.26
N GLY A 379 -10.50 18.97 -33.52
CA GLY A 379 -9.27 18.23 -33.62
C GLY A 379 -8.46 18.49 -34.87
N GLU A 380 -7.18 18.70 -34.75
CA GLU A 380 -6.20 18.53 -35.82
C GLU A 380 -5.61 17.11 -35.74
N GLY A 381 -5.72 16.38 -36.86
CA GLY A 381 -5.21 15.02 -36.99
C GLY A 381 -3.67 14.99 -36.98
N LYS A 382 -3.07 14.25 -36.06
CA LYS A 382 -1.64 13.93 -36.09
C LYS A 382 -1.40 12.64 -36.88
N ASN A 383 -0.65 12.73 -37.97
CA ASN A 383 -0.13 11.58 -38.73
C ASN A 383 0.93 10.85 -37.85
N PHE A 384 0.68 9.57 -37.58
CA PHE A 384 1.64 8.67 -36.97
C PHE A 384 2.36 7.83 -38.05
N PRO A 385 3.67 7.53 -37.87
CA PRO A 385 4.41 6.66 -38.79
C PRO A 385 3.87 5.22 -38.75
N ALA A 386 3.95 4.52 -39.87
CA ALA A 386 3.50 3.13 -40.04
C ALA A 386 4.19 2.16 -39.07
N PRO A 387 3.52 1.11 -38.59
CA PRO A 387 4.07 0.20 -37.59
C PRO A 387 5.25 -0.59 -38.15
N SER A 388 6.38 -0.50 -37.42
CA SER A 388 7.56 -1.36 -37.58
C SER A 388 7.19 -2.84 -37.27
N PRO A 389 7.96 -3.84 -37.77
CA PRO A 389 7.68 -5.26 -37.51
C PRO A 389 7.61 -5.52 -36.00
N ARG A 390 6.55 -6.24 -35.58
CA ARG A 390 6.23 -6.56 -34.17
C ARG A 390 7.44 -7.14 -33.45
N ARG A 391 8.13 -6.34 -32.62
CA ARG A 391 9.04 -6.82 -31.60
C ARG A 391 8.24 -7.60 -30.57
N VAL A 392 8.81 -8.71 -30.08
CA VAL A 392 8.27 -9.41 -28.90
C VAL A 392 8.33 -8.41 -27.72
N PRO A 393 7.21 -8.08 -27.06
CA PRO A 393 7.21 -7.10 -26.00
C PRO A 393 8.10 -7.57 -24.86
N THR A 394 9.03 -6.74 -24.41
CA THR A 394 9.83 -7.00 -23.21
C THR A 394 9.09 -6.47 -21.99
N ALA A 395 9.41 -7.00 -20.78
CA ALA A 395 8.79 -6.56 -19.54
C ALA A 395 8.88 -5.01 -19.38
N PRO A 396 7.93 -4.37 -18.68
CA PRO A 396 7.85 -2.91 -18.59
C PRO A 396 9.16 -2.24 -18.17
N LEU A 397 9.88 -2.82 -17.22
CA LEU A 397 11.13 -2.27 -16.66
C LEU A 397 12.38 -3.09 -17.03
N ALA A 398 12.36 -3.82 -18.15
CA ALA A 398 13.46 -4.74 -18.53
C ALA A 398 14.85 -4.07 -18.66
N SER A 399 14.91 -2.75 -18.86
CA SER A 399 16.18 -1.98 -18.94
C SER A 399 16.53 -1.23 -17.67
N ILE A 400 15.70 -1.32 -16.61
CA ILE A 400 15.85 -0.53 -15.38
C ILE A 400 16.62 -1.34 -14.35
N ARG A 401 17.63 -0.70 -13.73
CA ARG A 401 18.41 -1.25 -12.61
C ARG A 401 18.10 -0.48 -11.34
N VAL A 402 17.81 -1.21 -10.26
CA VAL A 402 17.48 -0.69 -8.94
C VAL A 402 18.53 -1.18 -7.94
N ILE A 403 19.18 -0.28 -7.23
CA ILE A 403 19.93 -0.60 -6.01
C ILE A 403 18.98 -0.44 -4.84
N GLU A 404 18.82 -1.51 -4.07
CA GLU A 404 17.91 -1.58 -2.94
C GLU A 404 18.68 -1.74 -1.63
N ILE A 405 18.54 -0.77 -0.72
CA ILE A 405 19.11 -0.81 0.65
C ILE A 405 17.93 -0.74 1.62
N THR A 406 17.15 -1.81 1.70
CA THR A 406 15.90 -1.81 2.46
C THR A 406 15.79 -2.99 3.41
N ARG A 407 14.87 -2.89 4.39
CA ARG A 407 14.60 -3.92 5.39
C ARG A 407 13.11 -4.06 5.65
N TYR A 408 12.70 -5.20 6.19
CA TYR A 408 11.34 -5.55 6.61
C TYR A 408 10.35 -5.63 5.44
N THR A 409 9.28 -4.84 5.43
CA THR A 409 8.18 -4.95 4.47
C THR A 409 8.17 -3.84 3.42
N ALA A 410 8.05 -2.57 3.82
CA ALA A 410 7.73 -1.45 2.92
C ALA A 410 8.71 -1.31 1.74
N GLY A 411 10.01 -1.22 2.03
CA GLY A 411 11.05 -1.12 1.02
C GLY A 411 11.18 -2.39 0.17
N PRO A 412 11.32 -3.58 0.80
CA PRO A 412 11.38 -4.83 0.05
C PRO A 412 10.16 -5.08 -0.83
N LEU A 413 8.96 -4.71 -0.40
CA LEU A 413 7.74 -4.77 -1.24
C LEU A 413 7.86 -3.87 -2.47
N ALA A 414 8.29 -2.61 -2.31
CA ALA A 414 8.49 -1.72 -3.45
C ALA A 414 9.48 -2.29 -4.46
N GLY A 415 10.63 -2.81 -3.98
CA GLY A 415 11.62 -3.46 -4.83
C GLY A 415 11.08 -4.73 -5.52
N MET A 416 10.27 -5.53 -4.82
CA MET A 416 9.63 -6.73 -5.39
C MET A 416 8.62 -6.36 -6.48
N LEU A 417 7.82 -5.30 -6.28
CA LEU A 417 6.90 -4.80 -7.31
C LEU A 417 7.64 -4.35 -8.57
N LEU A 418 8.76 -3.63 -8.42
CA LEU A 418 9.61 -3.23 -9.55
C LEU A 418 10.29 -4.44 -10.22
N ALA A 419 10.77 -5.43 -9.46
CA ALA A 419 11.33 -6.67 -10.00
C ALA A 419 10.29 -7.47 -10.79
N SER A 420 9.05 -7.57 -10.28
CA SER A 420 7.95 -8.23 -10.99
C SER A 420 7.59 -7.54 -12.32
N LEU A 421 7.83 -6.24 -12.43
CA LEU A 421 7.70 -5.49 -13.68
C LEU A 421 8.95 -5.59 -14.57
N GLY A 422 9.97 -6.35 -14.17
CA GLY A 422 11.14 -6.68 -14.98
C GLY A 422 12.40 -5.89 -14.68
N ALA A 423 12.42 -5.05 -13.63
CA ALA A 423 13.63 -4.37 -13.20
C ALA A 423 14.67 -5.35 -12.64
N GLU A 424 15.96 -5.11 -12.94
CA GLU A 424 17.06 -5.78 -12.23
C GLU A 424 17.22 -5.14 -10.85
N VAL A 425 16.74 -5.80 -9.80
CA VAL A 425 16.86 -5.32 -8.42
C VAL A 425 18.05 -5.98 -7.74
N ILE A 426 19.00 -5.16 -7.28
CA ILE A 426 20.19 -5.59 -6.56
C ILE A 426 20.02 -5.15 -5.10
N LYS A 427 19.76 -6.12 -4.23
CA LYS A 427 19.60 -5.89 -2.80
C LYS A 427 20.96 -5.89 -2.12
N ILE A 428 21.26 -4.78 -1.43
CA ILE A 428 22.46 -4.62 -0.62
C ILE A 428 22.13 -5.02 0.82
N GLU A 429 22.87 -5.98 1.35
CA GLU A 429 22.72 -6.48 2.71
C GLU A 429 24.02 -6.32 3.50
N SER A 430 23.92 -6.21 4.84
CA SER A 430 25.08 -6.25 5.75
C SER A 430 25.70 -7.66 5.78
N PRO A 431 26.94 -7.84 6.29
CA PRO A 431 27.59 -9.15 6.37
C PRO A 431 26.80 -10.26 7.06
N GLY A 432 25.92 -9.89 7.99
CA GLY A 432 25.01 -10.86 8.67
C GLY A 432 23.70 -11.10 7.95
N GLY A 433 23.47 -10.47 6.79
CA GLY A 433 22.18 -10.43 6.11
C GLY A 433 21.13 -9.58 6.82
N GLU A 434 19.97 -9.43 6.19
CA GLU A 434 18.81 -8.80 6.80
C GLU A 434 18.25 -9.72 7.92
N GLU A 435 17.80 -9.13 9.04
CA GLU A 435 17.28 -9.87 10.19
C GLU A 435 16.11 -10.78 9.84
N THR A 436 15.24 -10.36 8.95
CA THR A 436 14.07 -11.13 8.52
C THR A 436 14.44 -12.45 7.83
N ARG A 437 15.68 -12.61 7.31
CA ARG A 437 16.15 -13.90 6.80
C ARG A 437 16.09 -15.00 7.85
N ARG A 438 16.25 -14.65 9.14
CA ARG A 438 16.31 -15.60 10.27
C ARG A 438 14.96 -15.88 10.91
N TRP A 439 13.90 -15.25 10.46
CA TRP A 439 12.56 -15.51 11.00
C TRP A 439 12.06 -16.91 10.62
N ARG A 440 10.90 -17.31 11.10
CA ARG A 440 10.29 -18.62 10.81
C ARG A 440 9.00 -18.45 10.01
N PRO A 441 8.61 -19.48 9.20
CA PRO A 441 9.32 -20.71 8.84
C PRO A 441 10.56 -20.45 7.98
N GLN A 442 11.49 -21.42 7.93
CA GLN A 442 12.74 -21.34 7.17
C GLN A 442 12.70 -22.25 5.93
N HIS A 443 13.22 -21.78 4.80
CA HIS A 443 13.38 -22.51 3.55
C HIS A 443 14.75 -22.18 2.97
N GLY A 444 15.62 -23.19 2.83
CA GLY A 444 16.92 -23.03 2.17
C GLY A 444 17.79 -21.87 2.69
N GLY A 445 17.76 -21.60 4.00
CA GLY A 445 18.57 -20.55 4.63
C GLY A 445 17.95 -19.14 4.65
N ALA A 446 16.68 -19.00 4.24
CA ALA A 446 15.91 -17.76 4.37
C ALA A 446 14.50 -18.05 4.89
N SER A 447 13.89 -17.08 5.60
CA SER A 447 12.50 -17.25 6.04
C SER A 447 11.52 -17.12 4.89
N GLY A 448 10.37 -17.78 5.00
CA GLY A 448 9.26 -17.58 4.05
C GLY A 448 8.82 -16.12 3.96
N TYR A 449 8.88 -15.37 5.08
CA TYR A 449 8.64 -13.92 5.08
C TYR A 449 9.63 -13.18 4.18
N PHE A 450 10.94 -13.43 4.33
CA PHE A 450 11.98 -12.80 3.52
C PHE A 450 11.82 -13.16 2.03
N ILE A 451 11.59 -14.44 1.73
CA ILE A 451 11.43 -14.94 0.36
C ILE A 451 10.24 -14.26 -0.33
N ASN A 452 9.11 -14.11 0.38
CA ASN A 452 7.89 -13.50 -0.17
C ASN A 452 8.04 -12.00 -0.53
N HIS A 453 9.08 -11.33 0.01
CA HIS A 453 9.38 -9.92 -0.29
C HIS A 453 10.63 -9.72 -1.16
N ASN A 454 11.47 -10.77 -1.32
CA ASN A 454 12.79 -10.59 -1.95
C ASN A 454 13.10 -11.62 -3.05
N ALA A 455 12.22 -12.56 -3.34
CA ALA A 455 12.42 -13.50 -4.44
C ALA A 455 12.67 -12.77 -5.77
N GLY A 456 13.62 -13.27 -6.56
CA GLY A 456 14.00 -12.70 -7.85
C GLY A 456 14.94 -11.50 -7.77
N LYS A 457 15.29 -11.00 -6.59
CA LYS A 457 16.31 -9.96 -6.40
C LYS A 457 17.70 -10.62 -6.33
N ARG A 458 18.69 -9.93 -6.88
CA ARG A 458 20.10 -10.32 -6.71
C ARG A 458 20.58 -9.86 -5.32
N SER A 459 21.49 -10.62 -4.70
CA SER A 459 21.99 -10.33 -3.35
C SER A 459 23.48 -9.98 -3.36
N VAL A 460 23.80 -8.80 -2.83
CA VAL A 460 25.16 -8.31 -2.64
C VAL A 460 25.38 -7.94 -1.17
N VAL A 461 26.46 -8.43 -0.58
CA VAL A 461 26.86 -8.12 0.79
C VAL A 461 27.91 -7.02 0.80
N LEU A 462 27.61 -5.92 1.48
CA LEU A 462 28.52 -4.80 1.73
C LEU A 462 28.44 -4.36 3.19
N ASP A 463 29.59 -4.12 3.81
CA ASP A 463 29.68 -3.45 5.10
C ASP A 463 29.86 -1.93 4.90
N LEU A 464 28.76 -1.21 4.97
CA LEU A 464 28.77 0.25 4.72
C LEU A 464 29.55 1.06 5.75
N ARG A 465 30.13 0.42 6.79
CA ARG A 465 31.11 1.04 7.69
C ARG A 465 32.51 1.08 7.08
N LEU A 466 32.78 0.28 6.04
CA LEU A 466 34.08 0.16 5.39
C LEU A 466 34.12 1.06 4.14
N ALA A 467 35.15 1.90 4.04
CA ALA A 467 35.32 2.82 2.92
C ALA A 467 35.43 2.11 1.55
N ASN A 468 35.94 0.87 1.51
CA ASN A 468 36.00 0.09 0.26
C ASN A 468 34.60 -0.29 -0.20
N ASP A 469 33.76 -0.75 0.69
CA ASP A 469 32.39 -1.17 0.37
C ASP A 469 31.49 0.01 0.02
N GLN A 470 31.72 1.18 0.64
CA GLN A 470 31.09 2.44 0.22
C GLN A 470 31.46 2.81 -1.23
N ARG A 471 32.71 2.58 -1.65
CA ARG A 471 33.14 2.80 -3.04
C ARG A 471 32.46 1.83 -4.01
N HIS A 472 32.36 0.55 -3.64
CA HIS A 472 31.61 -0.45 -4.43
C HIS A 472 30.14 -0.04 -4.56
N LEU A 473 29.49 0.40 -3.46
CA LEU A 473 28.11 0.90 -3.51
C LEU A 473 27.99 2.10 -4.46
N ALA A 474 28.90 3.07 -4.37
CA ALA A 474 28.89 4.24 -5.25
C ALA A 474 29.04 3.86 -6.74
N THR A 475 29.86 2.84 -7.05
CA THR A 475 30.00 2.30 -8.42
C THR A 475 28.72 1.65 -8.91
N LEU A 476 28.05 0.85 -8.08
CA LEU A 476 26.76 0.24 -8.41
C LEU A 476 25.69 1.31 -8.66
N ILE A 477 25.63 2.34 -7.83
CA ILE A 477 24.68 3.46 -7.98
C ILE A 477 24.93 4.23 -9.28
N ALA A 478 26.19 4.49 -9.63
CA ALA A 478 26.56 5.20 -10.86
C ALA A 478 26.03 4.52 -12.14
N SER A 479 25.84 3.19 -12.11
CA SER A 479 25.32 2.39 -13.22
C SER A 479 23.82 2.05 -13.09
N SER A 480 23.11 2.70 -12.17
CA SER A 480 21.73 2.37 -11.83
C SER A 480 20.77 3.51 -12.13
N ASP A 481 19.49 3.16 -12.27
CA ASP A 481 18.40 4.08 -12.56
C ASP A 481 17.73 4.57 -11.29
N VAL A 482 17.66 3.69 -10.26
CA VAL A 482 16.95 3.94 -9.00
C VAL A 482 17.83 3.51 -7.84
N LEU A 483 17.91 4.35 -6.81
CA LEU A 483 18.38 4.00 -5.47
C LEU A 483 17.15 3.99 -4.55
N LEU A 484 16.79 2.83 -4.02
CA LEU A 484 15.66 2.63 -3.12
C LEU A 484 16.17 2.32 -1.71
N GLN A 485 15.77 3.10 -0.71
CA GLN A 485 16.21 2.89 0.66
C GLN A 485 15.10 3.16 1.69
N ASN A 486 15.16 2.47 2.85
CA ASN A 486 14.32 2.74 4.03
C ASN A 486 15.14 2.69 5.32
N LEU A 487 16.39 3.11 5.27
CA LEU A 487 17.24 3.25 6.43
C LEU A 487 16.78 4.43 7.31
N ARG A 488 17.21 4.43 8.57
CA ARG A 488 16.94 5.58 9.45
C ARG A 488 17.49 6.86 8.83
N PRO A 489 16.80 8.00 9.00
CA PRO A 489 17.31 9.30 8.57
C PRO A 489 18.75 9.51 9.04
N GLY A 490 19.57 10.18 8.24
CA GLY A 490 20.97 10.46 8.52
C GLY A 490 21.96 9.35 8.13
N VAL A 491 21.55 8.10 7.96
CA VAL A 491 22.49 7.00 7.63
C VAL A 491 23.09 7.14 6.23
N MET A 492 22.28 7.47 5.23
CA MET A 492 22.75 7.68 3.86
C MET A 492 23.56 9.00 3.73
N GLU A 493 23.21 10.01 4.50
CA GLU A 493 23.92 11.27 4.60
C GLU A 493 25.34 11.07 5.14
N GLN A 494 25.52 10.23 6.17
CA GLN A 494 26.85 9.92 6.76
C GLN A 494 27.83 9.30 5.77
N ILE A 495 27.35 8.61 4.74
CA ILE A 495 28.21 8.01 3.69
C ILE A 495 28.20 8.84 2.40
N GLY A 496 27.67 10.07 2.43
CA GLY A 496 27.65 10.99 1.28
C GLY A 496 26.69 10.59 0.16
N LEU A 497 25.70 9.75 0.46
CA LEU A 497 24.70 9.24 -0.48
C LEU A 497 23.26 9.61 -0.05
N GLY A 498 23.11 10.64 0.78
CA GLY A 498 21.80 11.23 1.09
C GLY A 498 21.11 11.74 -0.19
N ALA A 499 19.79 11.89 -0.13
CA ALA A 499 18.97 12.10 -1.32
C ALA A 499 19.42 13.27 -2.20
N VAL A 500 19.73 14.42 -1.60
CA VAL A 500 20.20 15.61 -2.34
C VAL A 500 21.58 15.36 -2.96
N ALA A 501 22.56 14.94 -2.16
CA ALA A 501 23.92 14.72 -2.63
C ALA A 501 23.99 13.64 -3.73
N ALA A 502 23.20 12.57 -3.60
CA ALA A 502 23.14 11.51 -4.60
C ALA A 502 22.54 11.99 -5.94
N THR A 503 21.45 12.79 -5.91
CA THR A 503 20.84 13.31 -7.14
C THR A 503 21.65 14.43 -7.81
N GLU A 504 22.39 15.19 -7.05
CA GLU A 504 23.37 16.15 -7.60
C GLU A 504 24.53 15.44 -8.29
N ARG A 505 25.07 14.37 -7.65
CA ARG A 505 26.19 13.59 -8.19
C ARG A 505 25.78 12.74 -9.39
N TYR A 506 24.55 12.22 -9.41
CA TYR A 506 23.99 11.36 -10.45
C TYR A 506 22.69 11.95 -10.99
N PRO A 507 22.72 12.93 -11.91
CA PRO A 507 21.54 13.72 -12.30
C PRO A 507 20.39 12.93 -12.92
N ARG A 508 20.61 11.70 -13.36
CA ARG A 508 19.57 10.81 -13.88
C ARG A 508 19.01 9.83 -12.83
N LEU A 509 19.61 9.78 -11.64
CA LEU A 509 19.21 8.87 -10.58
C LEU A 509 17.85 9.28 -9.98
N ILE A 510 16.97 8.32 -9.81
CA ILE A 510 15.78 8.47 -8.98
C ILE A 510 16.15 7.95 -7.59
N HIS A 511 16.17 8.84 -6.59
CA HIS A 511 16.45 8.47 -5.20
C HIS A 511 15.12 8.32 -4.44
N ALA A 512 14.70 7.08 -4.17
CA ALA A 512 13.46 6.77 -3.47
C ALA A 512 13.75 6.45 -2.00
N THR A 513 13.13 7.22 -1.11
CA THR A 513 13.24 7.08 0.34
C THR A 513 11.89 6.74 0.94
N ILE A 514 11.85 5.74 1.84
CA ILE A 514 10.69 5.43 2.67
C ILE A 514 11.09 5.62 4.12
N SER A 515 10.34 6.43 4.85
CA SER A 515 10.55 6.61 6.29
C SER A 515 9.21 6.81 7.02
N GLY A 516 9.19 6.77 8.33
CA GLY A 516 7.97 6.97 9.10
C GLY A 516 7.30 8.31 8.83
N PHE A 517 8.13 9.37 8.73
CA PHE A 517 7.67 10.76 8.74
C PHE A 517 8.16 11.61 7.55
N GLY A 518 8.85 11.00 6.60
CA GLY A 518 9.42 11.66 5.41
C GLY A 518 10.76 12.38 5.69
N LEU A 519 11.38 12.85 4.61
CA LEU A 519 12.62 13.63 4.69
C LEU A 519 12.37 14.94 5.44
N GLY A 520 13.24 15.26 6.40
CA GLY A 520 13.13 16.43 7.27
C GLY A 520 12.06 16.31 8.36
N GLY A 521 11.38 15.17 8.47
CA GLY A 521 10.49 14.84 9.58
C GLY A 521 11.25 14.38 10.83
N PRO A 522 10.53 14.07 11.92
CA PRO A 522 11.13 13.57 13.16
C PRO A 522 11.97 12.29 12.92
N GLU A 523 13.16 12.23 13.52
CA GLU A 523 14.04 11.06 13.45
C GLU A 523 13.63 9.96 14.45
N LEU A 524 12.33 9.71 14.57
CA LEU A 524 11.78 8.70 15.46
C LEU A 524 11.76 7.33 14.78
N PRO A 525 12.05 6.25 15.53
CA PRO A 525 11.85 4.90 15.02
C PRO A 525 10.37 4.66 14.70
N ALA A 526 10.07 4.15 13.51
CA ALA A 526 8.72 3.85 13.07
C ALA A 526 8.63 2.42 12.55
N LEU A 527 7.53 1.77 12.87
CA LEU A 527 7.10 0.47 12.34
C LEU A 527 5.62 0.54 12.00
N ASP A 528 5.16 -0.39 11.18
CA ASP A 528 3.77 -0.47 10.70
C ASP A 528 2.72 -0.14 11.77
N THR A 529 2.72 -0.90 12.89
CA THR A 529 1.69 -0.77 13.95
C THR A 529 1.72 0.60 14.62
N VAL A 530 2.91 1.17 14.82
CA VAL A 530 3.06 2.54 15.36
C VAL A 530 2.43 3.55 14.40
N ILE A 531 2.67 3.41 13.12
CA ILE A 531 2.10 4.30 12.08
C ILE A 531 0.59 4.10 11.95
N GLN A 532 0.07 2.87 12.08
CA GLN A 532 -1.37 2.62 12.15
C GLN A 532 -2.02 3.40 13.32
N GLY A 533 -1.38 3.40 14.49
CA GLY A 533 -1.83 4.16 15.65
C GLY A 533 -1.78 5.66 15.44
N LEU A 534 -0.63 6.19 15.02
CA LEU A 534 -0.42 7.62 14.75
C LEU A 534 -1.37 8.16 13.66
N GLY A 535 -1.68 7.35 12.66
CA GLY A 535 -2.61 7.68 11.57
C GLY A 535 -4.08 7.47 11.89
N GLY A 536 -4.43 7.09 13.12
CA GLY A 536 -5.81 6.94 13.60
C GLY A 536 -6.51 5.65 13.16
N LEU A 537 -5.83 4.75 12.43
CA LEU A 537 -6.44 3.54 11.92
C LEU A 537 -6.94 2.63 13.05
N THR A 538 -6.18 2.52 14.14
CA THR A 538 -6.54 1.70 15.30
C THR A 538 -7.83 2.14 15.99
N SER A 539 -8.24 3.40 15.83
CA SER A 539 -9.52 3.92 16.34
C SER A 539 -10.72 3.59 15.43
N LEU A 540 -10.46 3.09 14.22
CA LEU A 540 -11.47 2.72 13.22
C LEU A 540 -11.72 1.21 13.18
N ILE A 541 -11.23 0.45 14.17
CA ILE A 541 -11.37 -1.01 14.28
C ILE A 541 -11.99 -1.34 15.63
N GLY A 542 -12.95 -2.25 15.65
CA GLY A 542 -13.60 -2.72 16.87
C GLY A 542 -14.54 -1.72 17.52
N THR A 543 -14.91 -1.99 18.78
CA THR A 543 -15.92 -1.22 19.56
C THR A 543 -15.37 0.00 20.29
N GLY A 544 -14.06 0.24 20.26
CA GLY A 544 -13.44 1.45 20.80
C GLY A 544 -13.01 1.39 22.28
N GLU A 545 -13.25 0.29 23.02
CA GLU A 545 -12.80 0.16 24.41
C GLU A 545 -11.28 0.00 24.53
N SER A 546 -10.67 -0.72 23.59
CA SER A 546 -9.21 -0.74 23.43
C SER A 546 -8.86 -0.67 21.94
N PRO A 547 -7.78 0.04 21.55
CA PRO A 547 -7.33 0.08 20.18
C PRO A 547 -6.97 -1.31 19.67
N CYS A 548 -7.31 -1.58 18.42
CA CYS A 548 -6.92 -2.78 17.71
C CYS A 548 -6.20 -2.38 16.42
N ARG A 549 -5.05 -2.99 16.11
CA ARG A 549 -4.44 -2.81 14.81
C ARG A 549 -5.14 -3.64 13.75
N MET A 550 -5.09 -3.22 12.50
CA MET A 550 -5.37 -4.11 11.40
C MET A 550 -4.38 -5.27 11.42
N GLY A 551 -4.85 -6.51 11.34
CA GLY A 551 -4.00 -7.70 11.47
C GLY A 551 -2.87 -7.81 10.45
N MET A 552 -2.90 -7.00 9.40
CA MET A 552 -1.90 -6.91 8.33
C MET A 552 -1.00 -5.68 8.49
N SER A 553 0.17 -5.72 7.86
CA SER A 553 1.13 -4.60 7.83
C SER A 553 0.72 -3.54 6.81
N ILE A 554 -0.45 -2.94 6.98
CA ILE A 554 -1.08 -2.08 5.96
C ILE A 554 -0.35 -0.75 5.74
N ALA A 555 0.29 -0.18 6.78
CA ALA A 555 1.09 1.03 6.63
C ALA A 555 2.35 0.77 5.79
N ASP A 556 3.02 -0.34 6.05
CA ASP A 556 4.16 -0.80 5.26
C ASP A 556 3.77 -1.08 3.81
N GLN A 557 2.69 -1.82 3.61
CA GLN A 557 2.25 -2.24 2.27
C GLN A 557 1.81 -1.05 1.43
N SER A 558 1.01 -0.15 1.99
CA SER A 558 0.61 1.08 1.29
C SER A 558 1.81 1.94 0.94
N SER A 559 2.78 2.08 1.84
CA SER A 559 4.00 2.85 1.58
C SER A 559 4.85 2.20 0.48
N GLY A 560 4.99 0.88 0.48
CA GLY A 560 5.67 0.14 -0.59
C GLY A 560 4.99 0.30 -1.95
N GLN A 561 3.65 0.21 -1.99
CA GLN A 561 2.85 0.42 -3.19
C GLN A 561 2.97 1.86 -3.71
N PHE A 562 2.86 2.88 -2.84
CA PHE A 562 3.07 4.28 -3.23
C PHE A 562 4.49 4.55 -3.71
N THR A 563 5.49 3.89 -3.14
CA THR A 563 6.89 4.01 -3.59
C THR A 563 7.04 3.46 -5.01
N ALA A 564 6.50 2.29 -5.29
CA ALA A 564 6.53 1.74 -6.66
C ALA A 564 5.81 2.66 -7.65
N LEU A 565 4.62 3.18 -7.30
CA LEU A 565 3.87 4.16 -8.10
C LEU A 565 4.70 5.43 -8.36
N ALA A 566 5.33 6.00 -7.33
CA ALA A 566 6.12 7.21 -7.45
C ALA A 566 7.39 6.99 -8.28
N VAL A 567 8.06 5.84 -8.14
CA VAL A 567 9.21 5.46 -8.99
C VAL A 567 8.79 5.33 -10.46
N LEU A 568 7.65 4.69 -10.76
CA LEU A 568 7.12 4.60 -12.12
C LEU A 568 6.77 5.97 -12.71
N ALA A 569 6.19 6.87 -11.90
CA ALA A 569 5.93 8.25 -12.30
C ALA A 569 7.24 9.03 -12.57
N ALA A 570 8.24 8.86 -11.70
CA ALA A 570 9.55 9.48 -11.86
C ALA A 570 10.29 8.96 -13.11
N LEU A 571 10.22 7.65 -13.40
CA LEU A 571 10.75 7.07 -14.64
C LEU A 571 10.06 7.66 -15.87
N THR A 572 8.73 7.77 -15.81
CA THR A 572 7.92 8.37 -16.89
C THR A 572 8.29 9.84 -17.15
N GLN A 573 8.52 10.62 -16.09
CA GLN A 573 8.95 12.01 -16.20
C GLN A 573 10.40 12.11 -16.71
N ARG A 574 11.29 11.22 -16.24
CA ARG A 574 12.71 11.20 -16.66
C ARG A 574 12.87 10.96 -18.17
N GLU A 575 12.00 10.19 -18.81
CA GLU A 575 12.01 10.02 -20.28
C GLU A 575 11.82 11.36 -21.02
N ARG A 576 11.13 12.33 -20.41
CA ARG A 576 10.89 13.66 -21.00
C ARG A 576 11.94 14.67 -20.59
N SER A 577 12.30 14.71 -19.28
CA SER A 577 13.20 15.70 -18.70
C SER A 577 14.68 15.35 -18.85
N GLY A 578 15.01 14.08 -19.09
CA GLY A 578 16.37 13.55 -19.02
C GLY A 578 16.94 13.47 -17.59
N ARG A 579 16.21 13.91 -16.57
CA ARG A 579 16.68 14.03 -15.18
C ARG A 579 15.89 13.11 -14.25
N GLY A 580 16.61 12.54 -13.28
CA GLY A 580 15.99 11.87 -12.13
C GLY A 580 15.46 12.87 -11.11
N GLN A 581 14.95 12.35 -10.00
CA GLN A 581 14.39 13.16 -8.91
C GLN A 581 14.39 12.42 -7.58
N ILE A 582 14.13 13.15 -6.51
CA ILE A 582 13.91 12.59 -5.18
C ILE A 582 12.43 12.15 -5.09
N VAL A 583 12.22 10.93 -4.63
CA VAL A 583 10.92 10.37 -4.23
C VAL A 583 10.94 10.21 -2.72
N ASP A 584 10.11 10.97 -2.01
CA ASP A 584 10.01 10.95 -0.55
C ASP A 584 8.64 10.42 -0.14
N ILE A 585 8.60 9.19 0.37
CA ILE A 585 7.39 8.54 0.88
C ILE A 585 7.44 8.45 2.40
N ALA A 586 6.51 9.17 3.05
CA ALA A 586 6.29 9.04 4.48
C ALA A 586 5.16 8.02 4.74
N MET A 587 5.40 7.07 5.64
CA MET A 587 4.39 6.09 6.01
C MET A 587 3.15 6.75 6.63
N CYS A 588 3.32 7.86 7.38
CA CYS A 588 2.21 8.64 7.92
C CYS A 588 1.33 9.27 6.81
N ASP A 589 1.91 9.67 5.66
CA ASP A 589 1.13 10.16 4.52
C ASP A 589 0.31 9.02 3.88
N ALA A 590 0.89 7.82 3.79
CA ALA A 590 0.22 6.65 3.23
C ALA A 590 -0.97 6.18 4.10
N ILE A 591 -0.84 6.22 5.43
CA ILE A 591 -1.97 5.95 6.34
C ILE A 591 -3.01 7.06 6.28
N ALA A 592 -2.62 8.33 6.15
CA ALA A 592 -3.54 9.44 5.97
C ALA A 592 -4.38 9.27 4.68
N TRP A 593 -3.78 8.75 3.59
CA TRP A 593 -4.50 8.35 2.39
C TRP A 593 -5.61 7.35 2.68
N LEU A 594 -5.34 6.33 3.47
CA LEU A 594 -6.33 5.31 3.80
C LEU A 594 -7.44 5.85 4.70
N THR A 595 -7.11 6.71 5.68
CA THR A 595 -8.08 7.19 6.68
C THR A 595 -8.86 8.44 6.28
N GLN A 596 -8.50 9.11 5.17
CA GLN A 596 -9.05 10.42 4.79
C GLN A 596 -10.58 10.46 4.69
N LEU A 597 -11.23 9.36 4.32
CA LEU A 597 -12.69 9.31 4.21
C LEU A 597 -13.39 9.29 5.56
N ALA A 598 -12.70 8.93 6.65
CA ALA A 598 -13.21 9.00 8.01
C ALA A 598 -12.98 10.37 8.67
N TRP A 599 -12.31 11.32 8.01
CA TRP A 599 -11.95 12.62 8.61
C TRP A 599 -13.13 13.53 8.94
N PRO A 600 -14.25 13.56 8.16
CA PRO A 600 -15.34 14.49 8.44
C PRO A 600 -16.00 14.31 9.81
N ASP A 601 -16.12 13.09 10.30
CA ASP A 601 -16.84 12.74 11.52
C ASP A 601 -16.08 11.76 12.45
N GLY A 602 -14.90 11.28 12.02
CA GLY A 602 -14.11 10.32 12.77
C GLY A 602 -14.72 8.91 12.81
N GLN A 603 -15.68 8.62 11.93
CA GLN A 603 -16.44 7.38 11.94
C GLN A 603 -16.22 6.52 10.69
N SER A 604 -17.19 5.63 10.41
CA SER A 604 -17.12 4.71 9.28
C SER A 604 -17.29 5.43 7.95
N ALA A 605 -16.36 5.20 7.04
CA ALA A 605 -16.43 5.66 5.66
C ALA A 605 -17.03 4.59 4.71
N ILE A 606 -17.48 3.48 5.25
CA ILE A 606 -18.15 2.39 4.51
C ILE A 606 -19.50 2.08 5.15
N GLY A 607 -20.36 1.42 4.38
CA GLY A 607 -21.69 1.03 4.84
C GLY A 607 -21.66 0.09 6.07
N PRO A 608 -22.82 -0.16 6.67
CA PRO A 608 -22.93 -1.04 7.83
C PRO A 608 -22.48 -2.46 7.47
N CYS A 609 -21.88 -3.14 8.46
CA CYS A 609 -21.47 -4.53 8.34
C CYS A 609 -21.79 -5.28 9.64
N ALA A 610 -22.78 -6.16 9.59
CA ALA A 610 -23.07 -7.09 10.67
C ALA A 610 -22.17 -8.34 10.53
N ARG A 611 -21.69 -8.87 11.65
CA ARG A 611 -20.86 -10.08 11.74
C ARG A 611 -21.60 -11.12 12.55
N TRP A 612 -21.89 -12.25 11.93
CA TRP A 612 -22.72 -13.29 12.50
C TRP A 612 -21.98 -14.62 12.59
N PRO A 613 -22.00 -15.28 13.76
CA PRO A 613 -21.43 -16.60 13.90
C PRO A 613 -22.29 -17.62 13.14
N ALA A 614 -21.63 -18.55 12.46
CA ALA A 614 -22.19 -19.73 11.83
C ALA A 614 -21.58 -20.98 12.46
N GLN A 615 -22.05 -22.17 12.08
CA GLN A 615 -21.56 -23.44 12.61
C GLN A 615 -20.05 -23.64 12.37
N ASP A 616 -19.54 -23.17 11.23
CA ASP A 616 -18.17 -23.39 10.73
C ASP A 616 -17.37 -22.08 10.56
N GLY A 617 -17.75 -21.02 11.27
CA GLY A 617 -17.04 -19.74 11.25
C GLY A 617 -17.96 -18.53 11.29
N TRP A 618 -17.62 -17.48 10.53
CA TRP A 618 -18.31 -16.19 10.55
C TRP A 618 -18.81 -15.79 9.16
N VAL A 619 -19.91 -15.05 9.15
CA VAL A 619 -20.50 -14.42 7.96
C VAL A 619 -20.53 -12.91 8.16
N ALA A 620 -20.07 -12.16 7.15
CA ALA A 620 -20.23 -10.73 7.03
C ALA A 620 -21.48 -10.42 6.19
N ALA A 621 -22.33 -9.53 6.68
CA ALA A 621 -23.52 -9.06 5.98
C ALA A 621 -23.42 -7.53 5.79
N ALA A 622 -23.62 -7.04 4.58
CA ALA A 622 -23.63 -5.61 4.25
C ALA A 622 -24.96 -4.97 4.70
N ALA A 623 -25.24 -5.02 6.00
CA ALA A 623 -26.46 -4.55 6.64
C ALA A 623 -26.18 -4.24 8.12
N THR A 624 -27.13 -3.56 8.78
CA THR A 624 -27.10 -3.40 10.23
C THR A 624 -27.43 -4.71 10.93
N GLU A 625 -27.01 -4.86 12.20
CA GLU A 625 -27.37 -6.03 13.00
C GLU A 625 -28.88 -6.22 13.13
N ASP A 626 -29.65 -5.13 13.29
CA ASP A 626 -31.09 -5.18 13.38
C ASP A 626 -31.75 -5.70 12.09
N ALA A 627 -31.23 -5.31 10.92
CA ALA A 627 -31.71 -5.82 9.64
C ALA A 627 -31.47 -7.34 9.51
N VAL A 628 -30.33 -7.83 9.98
CA VAL A 628 -30.04 -9.27 9.99
C VAL A 628 -30.92 -9.99 11.02
N ARG A 629 -31.08 -9.42 12.22
CA ARG A 629 -31.98 -9.98 13.27
C ARG A 629 -33.45 -10.09 12.81
N ALA A 630 -33.90 -9.21 11.94
CA ALA A 630 -35.24 -9.24 11.37
C ALA A 630 -35.50 -10.47 10.48
N VAL A 631 -34.46 -11.09 9.93
CA VAL A 631 -34.59 -12.23 9.00
C VAL A 631 -34.08 -13.55 9.58
N ILE A 632 -33.25 -13.52 10.64
CA ILE A 632 -32.73 -14.72 11.29
C ILE A 632 -32.46 -14.51 12.77
N ALA A 633 -32.88 -15.44 13.64
CA ALA A 633 -32.48 -15.42 15.03
C ALA A 633 -31.04 -15.93 15.25
N PRO A 634 -30.30 -15.44 16.27
CA PRO A 634 -28.91 -15.85 16.51
C PRO A 634 -28.70 -17.37 16.64
N GLN A 635 -29.60 -18.08 17.35
CA GLN A 635 -29.53 -19.53 17.52
C GLN A 635 -29.71 -20.29 16.20
N ASP A 636 -30.54 -19.77 15.28
CA ASP A 636 -30.78 -20.39 13.98
C ASP A 636 -29.60 -20.12 13.01
N ALA A 637 -28.91 -19.02 13.20
CA ALA A 637 -27.70 -18.71 12.43
C ALA A 637 -26.57 -19.67 12.80
N THR A 638 -26.32 -19.91 14.10
CA THR A 638 -25.25 -20.81 14.57
C THR A 638 -25.52 -22.28 14.24
N ALA A 639 -26.78 -22.65 13.92
CA ALA A 639 -27.14 -23.97 13.45
C ALA A 639 -26.87 -24.19 11.94
N ARG A 640 -26.51 -23.14 11.20
CA ARG A 640 -26.22 -23.20 9.76
C ARG A 640 -24.74 -23.08 9.50
N THR A 641 -24.28 -23.71 8.42
CA THR A 641 -22.96 -23.43 7.85
C THR A 641 -22.92 -22.01 7.29
N ARG A 642 -21.70 -21.46 7.10
CA ARG A 642 -21.52 -20.12 6.48
C ARG A 642 -22.24 -20.02 5.14
N ASN A 643 -22.14 -21.04 4.28
CA ASN A 643 -22.79 -21.03 2.98
C ASN A 643 -24.32 -21.01 3.08
N GLU A 644 -24.91 -21.85 3.94
CA GLU A 644 -26.35 -21.85 4.18
C GLU A 644 -26.85 -20.52 4.77
N LEU A 645 -26.07 -19.89 5.63
CA LEU A 645 -26.39 -18.58 6.21
C LEU A 645 -26.30 -17.48 5.15
N VAL A 646 -25.27 -17.48 4.31
CA VAL A 646 -25.14 -16.55 3.17
C VAL A 646 -26.32 -16.69 2.22
N ASP A 647 -26.66 -17.91 1.81
CA ASP A 647 -27.80 -18.18 0.93
C ASP A 647 -29.15 -17.73 1.55
N HIS A 648 -29.28 -17.89 2.86
CA HIS A 648 -30.45 -17.42 3.56
C HIS A 648 -30.55 -15.89 3.53
N LEU A 649 -29.49 -15.18 3.87
CA LEU A 649 -29.45 -13.71 3.88
C LEU A 649 -29.68 -13.12 2.48
N VAL A 650 -29.02 -13.67 1.46
CA VAL A 650 -29.16 -13.22 0.06
C VAL A 650 -30.59 -13.39 -0.44
N ARG A 651 -31.27 -14.50 -0.12
CA ARG A 651 -32.69 -14.70 -0.46
C ARG A 651 -33.62 -13.67 0.20
N HIS A 652 -33.20 -13.06 1.31
CA HIS A 652 -33.94 -11.98 1.99
C HIS A 652 -33.44 -10.57 1.58
N GLY A 653 -32.64 -10.46 0.49
CA GLY A 653 -32.17 -9.19 -0.05
C GLY A 653 -30.98 -8.56 0.68
N ILE A 654 -30.32 -9.31 1.57
CA ILE A 654 -29.13 -8.87 2.29
C ILE A 654 -27.88 -9.45 1.62
N GLN A 655 -27.02 -8.61 1.06
CA GLN A 655 -25.72 -9.06 0.55
C GLN A 655 -24.86 -9.57 1.69
N ALA A 656 -24.31 -10.77 1.54
CA ALA A 656 -23.50 -11.42 2.57
C ALA A 656 -22.38 -12.25 1.94
N ALA A 657 -21.30 -12.47 2.69
CA ALA A 657 -20.18 -13.32 2.29
C ALA A 657 -19.61 -14.07 3.51
N PRO A 658 -18.99 -15.25 3.31
CA PRO A 658 -18.24 -15.90 4.37
C PRO A 658 -17.00 -15.04 4.72
N VAL A 659 -16.67 -14.97 6.01
CA VAL A 659 -15.37 -14.46 6.46
C VAL A 659 -14.37 -15.59 6.27
N LEU A 660 -13.45 -15.41 5.33
CA LEU A 660 -12.48 -16.45 4.95
C LEU A 660 -11.20 -16.34 5.77
N GLU A 661 -10.74 -17.46 6.29
CA GLU A 661 -9.43 -17.56 6.92
C GLU A 661 -8.30 -17.53 5.85
N PRO A 662 -7.07 -17.13 6.19
CA PRO A 662 -5.98 -17.02 5.21
C PRO A 662 -5.79 -18.25 4.33
N ALA A 663 -5.90 -19.45 4.89
CA ALA A 663 -5.80 -20.70 4.12
C ALA A 663 -6.91 -20.83 3.07
N GLU A 664 -8.13 -20.43 3.42
CA GLU A 664 -9.29 -20.45 2.51
C GLU A 664 -9.17 -19.37 1.43
N VAL A 665 -8.65 -18.18 1.79
CA VAL A 665 -8.39 -17.08 0.83
C VAL A 665 -7.46 -17.56 -0.27
N PHE A 666 -6.33 -18.17 0.09
CA PHE A 666 -5.35 -18.65 -0.89
C PHE A 666 -5.82 -19.87 -1.68
N ALA A 667 -6.86 -20.57 -1.24
CA ALA A 667 -7.48 -21.68 -1.94
C ALA A 667 -8.64 -21.26 -2.87
N GLN A 668 -9.07 -19.99 -2.86
CA GLN A 668 -10.16 -19.53 -3.73
C GLN A 668 -9.83 -19.71 -5.21
N PRO A 669 -10.85 -20.03 -6.07
CA PRO A 669 -10.66 -20.17 -7.51
C PRO A 669 -10.03 -18.91 -8.15
N VAL A 670 -10.44 -17.71 -7.72
CA VAL A 670 -9.87 -16.45 -8.22
C VAL A 670 -8.36 -16.34 -7.97
N ILE A 671 -7.84 -16.93 -6.90
CA ILE A 671 -6.41 -16.95 -6.57
C ILE A 671 -5.68 -18.05 -7.32
N SER A 672 -6.26 -19.28 -7.36
CA SER A 672 -5.65 -20.44 -8.01
C SER A 672 -5.62 -20.33 -9.54
N ASP A 673 -6.73 -19.94 -10.17
CA ASP A 673 -6.87 -19.83 -11.62
C ASP A 673 -5.97 -18.74 -12.21
N ARG A 674 -5.80 -17.65 -11.46
CA ARG A 674 -4.89 -16.54 -11.81
C ARG A 674 -3.45 -16.80 -11.38
N ARG A 675 -3.21 -17.92 -10.67
CA ARG A 675 -1.89 -18.33 -10.16
C ARG A 675 -1.24 -17.23 -9.32
N SER A 676 -2.02 -16.60 -8.44
CA SER A 676 -1.55 -15.52 -7.57
C SER A 676 -0.61 -16.03 -6.48
N VAL A 677 -0.65 -17.33 -6.16
CA VAL A 677 0.35 -18.02 -5.35
C VAL A 677 1.20 -18.92 -6.27
N HIS A 678 2.52 -18.87 -6.12
CA HIS A 678 3.44 -19.72 -6.89
C HIS A 678 4.67 -20.10 -6.08
N ASP A 679 5.38 -21.13 -6.54
CA ASP A 679 6.54 -21.68 -5.87
C ASP A 679 7.83 -20.94 -6.28
N VAL A 680 8.73 -20.77 -5.30
CA VAL A 680 10.06 -20.18 -5.44
C VAL A 680 11.08 -21.14 -4.84
N VAL A 681 12.10 -21.49 -5.61
CA VAL A 681 13.23 -22.31 -5.14
C VAL A 681 14.13 -21.45 -4.25
N ALA A 682 14.42 -21.93 -3.05
CA ALA A 682 15.31 -21.33 -2.07
C ALA A 682 16.33 -22.39 -1.59
N GLY A 683 17.56 -22.36 -2.10
CA GLY A 683 18.52 -23.44 -1.88
C GLY A 683 17.98 -24.78 -2.40
N ASP A 684 17.90 -25.78 -1.52
CA ASP A 684 17.36 -27.12 -1.81
C ASP A 684 15.87 -27.24 -1.44
N ASP A 685 15.22 -26.13 -1.04
CA ASP A 685 13.83 -26.11 -0.57
C ASP A 685 12.96 -25.23 -1.49
N THR A 686 11.65 -25.22 -1.23
CA THR A 686 10.67 -24.47 -1.99
C THR A 686 9.75 -23.70 -1.04
N ALA A 687 9.52 -22.42 -1.31
CA ALA A 687 8.61 -21.58 -0.57
C ALA A 687 7.50 -21.02 -1.47
N ARG A 688 6.29 -20.86 -0.93
CA ARG A 688 5.19 -20.22 -1.63
C ARG A 688 5.24 -18.71 -1.48
N VAL A 689 5.03 -17.99 -2.59
CA VAL A 689 5.01 -16.52 -2.61
C VAL A 689 3.82 -15.98 -3.38
N LEU A 690 3.47 -14.72 -3.11
CA LEU A 690 2.42 -14.01 -3.82
C LEU A 690 2.97 -13.27 -5.04
N ALA A 691 2.28 -13.40 -6.16
CA ALA A 691 2.51 -12.62 -7.38
C ALA A 691 1.90 -11.22 -7.26
N MET A 692 2.02 -10.42 -8.32
CA MET A 692 1.33 -9.12 -8.44
C MET A 692 -0.19 -9.34 -8.54
N PRO A 693 -1.02 -8.49 -7.87
CA PRO A 693 -2.47 -8.62 -7.89
C PRO A 693 -3.14 -8.03 -9.15
N PHE A 694 -2.45 -8.06 -10.28
CA PHE A 694 -2.99 -7.68 -11.60
C PHE A 694 -2.30 -8.41 -12.74
N GLY A 695 -3.02 -8.58 -13.86
CA GLY A 695 -2.52 -9.12 -15.11
C GLY A 695 -2.28 -8.03 -16.16
N LEU A 696 -1.16 -8.13 -16.87
CA LEU A 696 -0.85 -7.34 -18.08
C LEU A 696 -0.87 -8.28 -19.28
N THR A 697 -1.75 -8.05 -20.27
CA THR A 697 -1.90 -9.01 -21.39
C THR A 697 -0.76 -8.97 -22.39
N GLY A 698 -0.15 -7.81 -22.61
CA GLY A 698 0.96 -7.63 -23.55
C GLY A 698 2.34 -7.93 -22.97
N THR A 699 2.53 -7.65 -21.68
CA THR A 699 3.80 -7.83 -20.98
C THR A 699 3.54 -8.40 -19.59
N PRO A 700 3.21 -9.70 -19.46
CA PRO A 700 2.87 -10.30 -18.19
C PRO A 700 3.94 -10.03 -17.12
N ALA A 701 3.50 -9.71 -15.91
CA ALA A 701 4.39 -9.54 -14.77
C ALA A 701 5.23 -10.80 -14.54
N LEU A 702 6.51 -10.61 -14.26
CA LEU A 702 7.42 -11.72 -14.00
C LEU A 702 7.08 -12.36 -12.66
N ARG A 703 7.13 -13.67 -12.63
CA ARG A 703 7.04 -14.45 -11.41
C ARG A 703 8.44 -14.93 -11.06
N PRO A 704 9.02 -14.44 -9.95
CA PRO A 704 10.34 -14.91 -9.52
C PRO A 704 10.31 -16.42 -9.30
N ARG A 705 11.34 -17.13 -9.76
CA ARG A 705 11.44 -18.59 -9.65
C ARG A 705 12.44 -19.04 -8.60
N ARG A 706 13.30 -18.12 -8.16
CA ARG A 706 14.34 -18.45 -7.18
C ARG A 706 14.60 -17.30 -6.21
N MET A 707 15.10 -17.67 -5.05
CA MET A 707 15.69 -16.77 -4.06
C MET A 707 17.22 -16.87 -4.17
N HIS A 708 17.92 -15.72 -4.26
CA HIS A 708 19.37 -15.69 -4.21
C HIS A 708 19.88 -15.85 -2.78
N ALA A 709 20.92 -16.66 -2.59
CA ALA A 709 21.59 -16.77 -1.31
C ALA A 709 22.27 -15.46 -0.92
N LEU A 710 22.55 -15.28 0.36
CA LEU A 710 23.22 -14.08 0.86
C LEU A 710 24.59 -13.88 0.20
N GLY A 711 24.77 -12.77 -0.51
CA GLY A 711 26.01 -12.40 -1.20
C GLY A 711 26.33 -13.24 -2.45
N GLU A 712 25.37 -14.02 -2.94
CA GLU A 712 25.57 -14.88 -4.12
C GLU A 712 26.09 -14.12 -5.33
N ASP A 713 25.71 -12.87 -5.48
CA ASP A 713 26.05 -12.04 -6.65
C ASP A 713 27.29 -11.17 -6.46
N ASN A 714 28.01 -11.26 -5.32
CA ASN A 714 29.19 -10.43 -5.05
C ASN A 714 30.24 -10.55 -6.15
N ALA A 715 30.62 -11.76 -6.52
CA ALA A 715 31.67 -11.98 -7.53
C ALA A 715 31.30 -11.38 -8.90
N ALA A 716 30.01 -11.47 -9.27
CA ALA A 716 29.53 -10.99 -10.56
C ALA A 716 29.35 -9.45 -10.62
N LEU A 717 29.04 -8.82 -9.48
CA LEU A 717 28.67 -7.40 -9.44
C LEU A 717 29.73 -6.48 -8.86
N LEU A 718 30.69 -7.03 -8.09
CA LEU A 718 31.78 -6.27 -7.45
C LEU A 718 33.14 -6.42 -8.15
N ALA A 719 33.22 -7.24 -9.21
CA ALA A 719 34.43 -7.34 -10.02
C ALA A 719 34.79 -5.97 -10.64
N THR A 720 36.06 -5.57 -10.53
CA THR A 720 36.54 -4.24 -10.89
C THR A 720 36.51 -3.91 -12.39
N ASP A 721 36.18 -4.88 -13.26
CA ASP A 721 36.26 -4.78 -14.73
C ASP A 721 34.88 -4.74 -15.43
N GLN A 722 33.84 -4.18 -14.82
CA GLN A 722 32.59 -4.01 -15.57
C GLN A 722 32.68 -2.79 -16.50
N PRO A 723 32.49 -2.96 -17.84
CA PRO A 723 32.41 -1.82 -18.74
C PRO A 723 31.21 -0.96 -18.35
N THR A 724 31.47 0.36 -18.18
CA THR A 724 30.40 1.37 -18.06
C THR A 724 29.43 1.18 -19.20
N ARG A 725 28.13 0.94 -18.89
CA ARG A 725 27.08 0.94 -19.92
C ARG A 725 27.18 2.22 -20.71
N ALA A 726 27.53 2.12 -21.98
CA ALA A 726 27.53 3.25 -22.89
C ALA A 726 26.10 3.84 -22.89
N THR A 727 26.00 5.12 -22.57
CA THR A 727 24.76 5.91 -22.68
C THR A 727 24.37 5.94 -24.15
N ALA A 728 23.33 5.15 -24.53
CA ALA A 728 22.64 5.23 -25.82
C ALA A 728 21.35 6.05 -25.66
#